data_fb593139d84c04512374e8af3cb37396
#
_entry.id   fb593139d84c04512374e8af3cb37396
#
_cell.length_a   1.000
_cell.length_b   1.000
_cell.length_c   1.000
_cell.angle_alpha   90.00
_cell.angle_beta   90.00
_cell.angle_gamma   90.00
#
_symmetry.space_group_name_H-M   'P 1'
#
loop_
_entity.id
_entity.type
_entity.pdbx_description
1 polymer ?
#
loop_
_entity_poly.entity_id
_entity_poly.type
_entity_poly.pdbx_seq_one_letter_code
_entity_poly.pdbx_strand_id
1 'polypeptide(L)'
;MYRLALFVSLLLLCSMSLAAPVDIKTAQKAGWNFLQEQEGFHKNVPMTLYKTVGFKGTDNQQTNCYYIFNLGDEGFVIVSADDRCAPIIGFSANGSYDDRRLPSNMAAWMKQCAQEIEAGIRDNAPENPSFKKRWDELTQDNRPSVLTPKSNNYLLTSTWEQGYGYNRYCPIMNGYHVVVGCVATAMAQIIRYYQYPSRGFGHKFYVHEAYGQLGVNFDTVDYDYSLMPDEVNYRSDDNVIDMVSRLCYHCGIVVNMTYQHAGHPSGSGAHSEKLPEGYKYFGYTDVEYYNRLSLNNDSLWIALIRNEIDNSRPIEYSGANDEGGHAFVLDGYNDNDQYHFNWGWGGYCDGFYTLTTMCGYTSNHAMSINIKPSGWDGHLNRFYVSPDGDGNGTSWGEANSNLNAAIKLNDLVNRDIWIKEGTYFGDTNAEYAFQITNPATLIGGFAGTETTASQRDAKLHPAILDGQGQRSILFARHNSNTNNIRLIDITLQNGYSPTGSCITLNGQVQGDYLVVRNCQSDSGSILNLSDSRVRMSIIEGNQAPTICQLEDGTLRQSLVNNNNAECVLRLKARSRVVNSDIVSNTGTGVAFHHKRNTFINNIVWNNDTTMRSYVELLDTAIRYCGLESDTAFVDSTWVRLSSNNEDGPRFIQTGNRGLAGLNDPKDYRLQRGSICINAGTRLPESILDGDLDHSIRCREGYIDLGCYESNYPVDIDKVEGSDCKVYPNPFHSTITIDNCPAGTIQLYDITGRLILEQECAGKAVLDLSQLPQGIFYLKIGGSSHKIIKH
;
A
#
# COMPACT_ATOMS: atom_id res chain seq x y z
N MET A 1 -23.76 -70.43 14.27
CA MET A 1 -23.33 -69.11 13.75
C MET A 1 -23.54 -67.97 14.75
N TYR A 2 -24.58 -67.88 15.52
CA TYR A 2 -24.80 -66.78 16.46
C TYR A 2 -23.85 -66.71 17.70
N ARG A 3 -23.25 -67.83 18.11
CA ARG A 3 -22.27 -67.85 19.23
C ARG A 3 -20.84 -67.42 18.80
N LEU A 4 -20.52 -67.53 17.55
CA LEU A 4 -19.20 -67.09 17.03
C LEU A 4 -19.17 -65.58 16.69
N ALA A 5 -20.33 -65.01 16.32
CA ALA A 5 -20.47 -63.59 16.08
C ALA A 5 -20.42 -62.77 17.40
N LEU A 6 -20.92 -63.36 18.52
CA LEU A 6 -20.84 -62.65 19.81
C LEU A 6 -19.46 -62.72 20.44
N PHE A 7 -18.63 -63.73 20.14
CA PHE A 7 -17.24 -63.81 20.59
C PHE A 7 -16.30 -62.90 19.78
N VAL A 8 -16.58 -62.67 18.49
CA VAL A 8 -15.80 -61.72 17.63
C VAL A 8 -16.19 -60.28 17.95
N SER A 9 -17.47 -59.99 18.29
CA SER A 9 -17.85 -58.63 18.73
C SER A 9 -17.34 -58.29 20.14
N LEU A 10 -17.15 -59.31 21.03
CA LEU A 10 -16.54 -59.08 22.35
C LEU A 10 -15.03 -58.93 22.29
N LEU A 11 -14.35 -59.50 21.26
CA LEU A 11 -12.90 -59.33 21.06
C LEU A 11 -12.55 -58.01 20.31
N LEU A 12 -13.51 -57.37 19.62
CA LEU A 12 -13.37 -56.04 19.04
C LEU A 12 -13.68 -54.91 20.03
N LEU A 13 -14.19 -55.23 21.24
CA LEU A 13 -14.43 -54.26 22.30
C LEU A 13 -13.26 -54.21 23.34
N CYS A 14 -12.16 -54.92 23.11
CA CYS A 14 -11.05 -55.00 24.07
C CYS A 14 -9.73 -54.43 23.49
N SER A 15 -9.74 -53.25 22.89
CA SER A 15 -8.50 -52.47 22.72
C SER A 15 -8.78 -50.97 22.61
N MET A 16 -9.76 -50.44 23.35
CA MET A 16 -9.64 -49.05 23.74
C MET A 16 -8.62 -49.04 24.90
N SER A 17 -7.36 -48.84 24.61
CA SER A 17 -6.37 -48.44 25.60
C SER A 17 -6.92 -47.21 26.29
N LEU A 18 -7.32 -47.34 27.55
CA LEU A 18 -7.70 -46.19 28.36
C LEU A 18 -6.42 -45.44 28.65
N ALA A 19 -6.35 -44.19 28.28
CA ALA A 19 -5.27 -43.31 28.66
C ALA A 19 -5.05 -43.33 30.17
N ALA A 20 -3.81 -43.38 30.62
CA ALA A 20 -3.46 -43.61 32.01
C ALA A 20 -2.53 -42.49 32.56
N PRO A 21 -2.69 -42.20 33.88
CA PRO A 21 -1.71 -41.37 34.57
C PRO A 21 -0.32 -42.01 34.50
N VAL A 22 0.69 -41.18 34.24
CA VAL A 22 2.10 -41.58 34.20
C VAL A 22 2.74 -41.37 35.58
N ASP A 23 3.35 -42.38 36.15
CA ASP A 23 4.05 -42.26 37.44
C ASP A 23 5.42 -41.56 37.27
N ILE A 24 5.97 -41.07 38.40
CA ILE A 24 7.23 -40.33 38.45
C ILE A 24 8.42 -41.12 37.86
N LYS A 25 8.47 -42.45 38.09
CA LYS A 25 9.60 -43.26 37.61
C LYS A 25 9.53 -43.42 36.08
N THR A 26 8.33 -43.67 35.57
CA THR A 26 8.11 -43.73 34.12
C THR A 26 8.38 -42.40 33.46
N ALA A 27 7.91 -41.28 34.05
CA ALA A 27 8.23 -39.93 33.54
C ALA A 27 9.74 -39.63 33.62
N GLN A 28 10.39 -40.01 34.70
CA GLN A 28 11.86 -39.83 34.84
C GLN A 28 12.63 -40.63 33.80
N LYS A 29 12.21 -41.85 33.51
CA LYS A 29 12.80 -42.67 32.44
C LYS A 29 12.60 -42.04 31.07
N ALA A 30 11.36 -41.60 30.77
CA ALA A 30 11.06 -40.93 29.48
C ALA A 30 11.90 -39.65 29.33
N GLY A 31 11.96 -38.78 30.31
CA GLY A 31 12.76 -37.58 30.34
C GLY A 31 14.24 -37.83 30.13
N TRP A 32 14.79 -38.83 30.87
CA TRP A 32 16.17 -39.22 30.72
C TRP A 32 16.48 -39.72 29.31
N ASN A 33 15.66 -40.62 28.79
CA ASN A 33 15.83 -41.21 27.47
C ASN A 33 15.71 -40.15 26.36
N PHE A 34 14.83 -39.17 26.55
CA PHE A 34 14.70 -38.03 25.65
C PHE A 34 15.98 -37.17 25.64
N LEU A 35 16.48 -36.80 26.80
CA LEU A 35 17.70 -35.97 26.93
C LEU A 35 18.95 -36.63 26.30
N GLN A 36 19.02 -37.99 26.34
CA GLN A 36 20.09 -38.72 25.65
C GLN A 36 20.02 -38.60 24.10
N GLU A 37 18.88 -38.19 23.55
CA GLU A 37 18.75 -37.93 22.12
C GLU A 37 19.18 -36.51 21.72
N GLN A 38 19.30 -35.61 22.69
CA GLN A 38 19.61 -34.21 22.43
C GLN A 38 21.11 -33.95 22.43
N GLU A 39 21.54 -33.02 21.56
CA GLU A 39 22.92 -32.51 21.55
C GLU A 39 23.16 -31.65 22.80
N GLY A 40 24.35 -31.77 23.39
CA GLY A 40 24.77 -30.91 24.50
C GLY A 40 24.46 -31.46 25.90
N PHE A 41 23.75 -32.58 26.07
CA PHE A 41 23.50 -33.16 27.40
C PHE A 41 24.58 -34.14 27.83
N HIS A 42 25.10 -33.97 29.06
CA HIS A 42 26.14 -34.82 29.62
C HIS A 42 25.58 -36.00 30.42
N LYS A 43 26.05 -37.24 30.13
CA LYS A 43 25.55 -38.51 30.69
C LYS A 43 25.79 -38.71 32.17
N ASN A 44 26.61 -37.88 32.83
CA ASN A 44 27.08 -38.10 34.20
C ASN A 44 26.39 -37.21 35.24
N VAL A 45 25.42 -36.37 34.86
CA VAL A 45 24.69 -35.51 35.80
C VAL A 45 23.41 -36.19 36.25
N PRO A 46 23.17 -36.35 37.55
CA PRO A 46 21.95 -37.00 38.04
C PRO A 46 20.71 -36.09 37.74
N MET A 47 19.70 -36.71 37.15
CA MET A 47 18.41 -36.07 36.98
C MET A 47 17.57 -36.24 38.25
N THR A 48 17.15 -35.14 38.86
CA THR A 48 16.41 -35.09 40.13
C THR A 48 15.07 -34.42 39.95
N LEU A 49 14.01 -35.00 40.58
CA LEU A 49 12.70 -34.39 40.61
C LEU A 49 12.77 -33.07 41.40
N TYR A 50 12.47 -31.97 40.73
CA TYR A 50 12.35 -30.63 41.35
C TYR A 50 10.90 -30.40 41.84
N LYS A 51 9.88 -30.66 40.96
CA LYS A 51 8.52 -30.33 41.28
C LYS A 51 7.53 -31.22 40.54
N THR A 52 6.40 -31.51 41.21
CA THR A 52 5.16 -32.05 40.60
C THR A 52 4.12 -30.95 40.53
N VAL A 53 3.56 -30.72 39.36
CA VAL A 53 2.48 -29.75 39.14
C VAL A 53 1.18 -30.52 38.83
N GLY A 54 0.09 -30.09 39.42
CA GLY A 54 -1.20 -30.73 39.22
C GLY A 54 -2.34 -29.94 39.88
N PHE A 55 -3.55 -30.47 39.81
CA PHE A 55 -4.76 -29.84 40.32
C PHE A 55 -5.52 -30.79 41.26
N LYS A 56 -6.43 -30.23 42.02
CA LYS A 56 -7.34 -31.04 42.86
C LYS A 56 -8.67 -31.20 42.08
N GLY A 57 -9.05 -32.46 41.86
CA GLY A 57 -10.34 -32.81 41.31
C GLY A 57 -11.50 -32.47 42.22
N THR A 58 -12.74 -32.62 41.72
CA THR A 58 -13.97 -32.40 42.49
C THR A 58 -14.13 -33.39 43.64
N ASP A 59 -13.45 -34.53 43.58
CA ASP A 59 -13.33 -35.56 44.62
C ASP A 59 -12.23 -35.29 45.66
N ASN A 60 -11.57 -34.12 45.55
CA ASN A 60 -10.45 -33.72 46.41
C ASN A 60 -9.18 -34.58 46.20
N GLN A 61 -9.11 -35.46 45.20
CA GLN A 61 -7.91 -36.19 44.85
C GLN A 61 -6.93 -35.29 44.04
N GLN A 62 -5.63 -35.45 44.31
CA GLN A 62 -4.56 -34.76 43.58
C GLN A 62 -4.34 -35.48 42.24
N THR A 63 -4.52 -34.76 41.11
CA THR A 63 -4.19 -35.24 39.79
C THR A 63 -2.97 -34.46 39.26
N ASN A 64 -1.96 -35.17 38.80
CA ASN A 64 -0.73 -34.57 38.32
C ASN A 64 -0.89 -34.20 36.83
N CYS A 65 -0.38 -33.01 36.44
CA CYS A 65 -0.29 -32.56 35.08
C CYS A 65 1.07 -32.86 34.47
N TYR A 66 2.14 -32.52 35.17
CA TYR A 66 3.51 -32.76 34.72
C TYR A 66 4.52 -32.77 35.88
N TYR A 67 5.71 -33.28 35.56
CA TYR A 67 6.86 -33.35 36.44
C TYR A 67 8.00 -32.50 35.86
N ILE A 68 8.74 -31.83 36.73
CA ILE A 68 9.94 -31.05 36.37
C ILE A 68 11.16 -31.72 36.99
N PHE A 69 12.11 -32.06 36.14
CA PHE A 69 13.36 -32.69 36.58
C PHE A 69 14.52 -31.76 36.23
N ASN A 70 15.39 -31.49 37.18
CA ASN A 70 16.66 -30.76 36.98
C ASN A 70 17.86 -31.73 36.83
N LEU A 71 18.82 -31.33 36.00
CA LEU A 71 20.11 -31.96 35.80
C LEU A 71 21.21 -31.10 36.46
N GLY A 72 21.19 -30.98 37.77
CA GLY A 72 22.01 -30.01 38.47
C GLY A 72 21.77 -28.60 37.92
N ASP A 73 22.84 -27.92 37.47
CA ASP A 73 22.82 -26.62 36.81
C ASP A 73 22.99 -26.71 35.26
N GLU A 74 22.97 -27.93 34.71
CA GLU A 74 23.22 -28.19 33.29
C GLU A 74 21.93 -28.33 32.45
N GLY A 75 20.80 -28.00 33.02
CA GLY A 75 19.51 -28.03 32.30
C GLY A 75 18.36 -28.63 33.11
N PHE A 76 17.21 -28.72 32.46
CA PHE A 76 15.99 -29.33 32.99
C PHE A 76 15.13 -29.93 31.88
N VAL A 77 14.21 -30.84 32.28
CA VAL A 77 13.18 -31.38 31.40
C VAL A 77 11.84 -31.40 32.10
N ILE A 78 10.79 -31.07 31.36
CA ILE A 78 9.38 -31.08 31.82
C ILE A 78 8.67 -32.21 31.10
N VAL A 79 8.16 -33.17 31.88
CA VAL A 79 7.56 -34.41 31.37
C VAL A 79 6.09 -34.46 31.78
N SER A 80 5.19 -34.76 30.88
CA SER A 80 3.77 -34.91 31.18
C SER A 80 3.51 -36.04 32.20
N ALA A 81 2.47 -35.88 32.99
CA ALA A 81 2.01 -36.89 33.93
C ALA A 81 0.80 -37.70 33.45
N ASP A 82 0.45 -37.59 32.16
CA ASP A 82 -0.65 -38.29 31.50
C ASP A 82 -0.26 -38.67 30.08
N ASP A 83 -0.49 -39.91 29.65
CA ASP A 83 -0.07 -40.44 28.37
C ASP A 83 -0.92 -39.96 27.17
N ARG A 84 -2.03 -39.24 27.39
CA ARG A 84 -2.77 -38.48 26.36
C ARG A 84 -1.98 -37.29 25.87
N CYS A 85 -1.06 -36.79 26.65
CA CYS A 85 -0.29 -35.58 26.36
C CYS A 85 1.02 -35.91 25.64
N ALA A 86 1.58 -34.92 24.97
CA ALA A 86 2.96 -34.97 24.51
C ALA A 86 3.89 -35.34 25.68
N PRO A 87 4.75 -36.35 25.55
CA PRO A 87 5.56 -36.80 26.68
C PRO A 87 6.51 -35.73 27.24
N ILE A 88 7.08 -34.91 26.38
CA ILE A 88 7.98 -33.84 26.77
C ILE A 88 7.33 -32.51 26.43
N ILE A 89 7.02 -31.72 27.45
CA ILE A 89 6.45 -30.38 27.31
C ILE A 89 7.53 -29.35 26.96
N GLY A 90 8.71 -29.50 27.54
CA GLY A 90 9.84 -28.62 27.24
C GLY A 90 11.12 -29.06 27.90
N PHE A 91 12.21 -28.50 27.43
CA PHE A 91 13.55 -28.71 28.04
C PHE A 91 14.44 -27.51 27.73
N SER A 92 15.44 -27.32 28.60
CA SER A 92 16.55 -26.40 28.39
C SER A 92 17.87 -27.12 28.66
N ALA A 93 18.91 -26.82 27.89
CA ALA A 93 20.27 -27.31 28.08
C ALA A 93 21.10 -26.40 29.00
N ASN A 94 20.50 -25.36 29.58
CA ASN A 94 21.19 -24.35 30.35
C ASN A 94 20.45 -24.07 31.67
N GLY A 95 21.22 -23.99 32.78
CA GLY A 95 20.72 -23.65 34.10
C GLY A 95 19.80 -24.70 34.69
N SER A 96 19.16 -24.41 35.82
CA SER A 96 18.18 -25.27 36.49
C SER A 96 16.83 -24.55 36.59
N TYR A 97 15.74 -25.29 36.55
CA TYR A 97 14.42 -24.76 36.83
C TYR A 97 14.29 -24.36 38.31
N ASP A 98 13.97 -23.09 38.57
CA ASP A 98 13.72 -22.58 39.93
C ASP A 98 12.52 -21.60 39.89
N ASP A 99 11.44 -21.98 40.55
CA ASP A 99 10.19 -21.18 40.61
C ASP A 99 10.40 -19.76 41.14
N ARG A 100 11.40 -19.52 41.97
CA ARG A 100 11.70 -18.20 42.53
C ARG A 100 12.32 -17.24 41.55
N ARG A 101 12.86 -17.77 40.46
CA ARG A 101 13.55 -16.98 39.38
C ARG A 101 12.86 -17.09 38.04
N LEU A 102 11.73 -17.80 37.98
CA LEU A 102 11.05 -18.12 36.73
C LEU A 102 10.63 -16.84 35.99
N PRO A 103 10.98 -16.69 34.70
CA PRO A 103 10.45 -15.63 33.85
C PRO A 103 8.92 -15.57 33.91
N SER A 104 8.34 -14.39 34.02
CA SER A 104 6.87 -14.25 34.15
C SER A 104 6.11 -14.82 32.95
N ASN A 105 6.69 -14.66 31.72
CA ASN A 105 6.14 -15.23 30.49
C ASN A 105 6.23 -16.76 30.49
N MET A 106 7.34 -17.36 30.95
CA MET A 106 7.45 -18.79 31.10
C MET A 106 6.51 -19.33 32.20
N ALA A 107 6.37 -18.63 33.31
CA ALA A 107 5.44 -19.02 34.38
C ALA A 107 3.99 -19.06 33.87
N ALA A 108 3.58 -18.07 33.09
CA ALA A 108 2.26 -18.04 32.45
C ALA A 108 2.08 -19.17 31.43
N TRP A 109 3.10 -19.44 30.61
CA TRP A 109 3.10 -20.55 29.66
C TRP A 109 2.94 -21.90 30.36
N MET A 110 3.71 -22.15 31.42
CA MET A 110 3.63 -23.39 32.21
C MET A 110 2.28 -23.55 32.92
N LYS A 111 1.70 -22.45 33.40
CA LYS A 111 0.34 -22.46 33.96
C LYS A 111 -0.71 -22.82 32.88
N GLN A 112 -0.60 -22.28 31.69
CA GLN A 112 -1.46 -22.61 30.57
C GLN A 112 -1.33 -24.08 30.18
N CYS A 113 -0.10 -24.63 30.09
CA CYS A 113 0.11 -26.05 29.84
C CYS A 113 -0.60 -26.92 30.90
N ALA A 114 -0.55 -26.54 32.16
CA ALA A 114 -1.28 -27.24 33.22
C ALA A 114 -2.81 -27.19 33.03
N GLN A 115 -3.35 -26.03 32.63
CA GLN A 115 -4.78 -25.84 32.36
C GLN A 115 -5.27 -26.67 31.16
N GLU A 116 -4.48 -26.74 30.09
CA GLU A 116 -4.79 -27.58 28.92
C GLU A 116 -4.82 -29.06 29.30
N ILE A 117 -3.84 -29.53 30.06
CA ILE A 117 -3.78 -30.92 30.56
C ILE A 117 -4.96 -31.20 31.50
N GLU A 118 -5.22 -30.29 32.43
CA GLU A 118 -6.37 -30.40 33.34
C GLU A 118 -7.69 -30.52 32.58
N ALA A 119 -7.91 -29.65 31.61
CA ALA A 119 -9.14 -29.67 30.78
C ALA A 119 -9.26 -31.00 30.01
N GLY A 120 -8.19 -31.43 29.34
CA GLY A 120 -8.21 -32.70 28.62
C GLY A 120 -8.40 -33.93 29.47
N ILE A 121 -7.85 -33.97 30.67
CA ILE A 121 -8.10 -35.05 31.64
C ILE A 121 -9.56 -35.04 32.10
N ARG A 122 -10.09 -33.87 32.43
CA ARG A 122 -11.47 -33.69 32.91
C ARG A 122 -12.49 -34.06 31.84
N ASP A 123 -12.23 -33.68 30.59
CA ASP A 123 -13.09 -33.95 29.42
C ASP A 123 -12.90 -35.37 28.88
N ASN A 124 -11.99 -36.16 29.47
CA ASN A 124 -11.61 -37.51 29.03
C ASN A 124 -11.22 -37.51 27.53
N ALA A 125 -10.35 -36.59 27.15
CA ALA A 125 -9.87 -36.46 25.77
C ALA A 125 -9.34 -37.80 25.24
N PRO A 126 -9.53 -38.11 23.95
CA PRO A 126 -9.04 -39.36 23.38
C PRO A 126 -7.51 -39.38 23.33
N GLU A 127 -6.96 -40.58 23.38
CA GLU A 127 -5.51 -40.82 23.23
C GLU A 127 -5.06 -40.33 21.81
N ASN A 128 -3.91 -39.61 21.79
CA ASN A 128 -3.28 -39.23 20.51
C ASN A 128 -2.29 -40.33 20.08
N PRO A 129 -2.48 -40.97 18.92
CA PRO A 129 -1.62 -42.08 18.49
C PRO A 129 -0.16 -41.68 18.33
N SER A 130 0.13 -40.41 17.94
CA SER A 130 1.50 -39.92 17.83
C SER A 130 2.18 -39.74 19.18
N PHE A 131 1.45 -39.24 20.19
CA PHE A 131 1.96 -39.12 21.56
C PHE A 131 2.15 -40.50 22.18
N LYS A 132 1.21 -41.43 21.99
CA LYS A 132 1.35 -42.80 22.46
C LYS A 132 2.60 -43.48 21.90
N LYS A 133 2.77 -43.38 20.58
CA LYS A 133 3.97 -43.94 19.96
C LYS A 133 5.25 -43.34 20.57
N ARG A 134 5.26 -42.01 20.82
CA ARG A 134 6.43 -41.36 21.40
C ARG A 134 6.66 -41.76 22.85
N TRP A 135 5.59 -41.95 23.65
CA TRP A 135 5.68 -42.53 25.01
C TRP A 135 6.30 -43.93 24.98
N ASP A 136 5.82 -44.82 24.10
CA ASP A 136 6.34 -46.17 23.94
C ASP A 136 7.83 -46.18 23.59
N GLU A 137 8.24 -45.30 22.65
CA GLU A 137 9.65 -45.11 22.27
C GLU A 137 10.53 -44.62 23.46
N LEU A 138 10.03 -43.66 24.24
CA LEU A 138 10.81 -43.07 25.34
C LEU A 138 10.83 -43.99 26.59
N THR A 139 9.95 -44.94 26.72
CA THR A 139 9.85 -45.83 27.88
C THR A 139 10.40 -47.25 27.66
N GLN A 140 10.88 -47.59 26.45
CA GLN A 140 11.52 -48.86 26.13
C GLN A 140 12.81 -49.12 26.96
N ASP A 141 13.02 -50.37 27.35
CA ASP A 141 14.20 -50.79 28.14
C ASP A 141 15.45 -51.04 27.26
N ASN A 142 15.26 -51.46 26.01
CA ASN A 142 16.37 -51.84 25.12
C ASN A 142 16.50 -50.83 23.97
N ARG A 143 16.95 -49.63 24.26
CA ARG A 143 17.23 -48.65 23.23
C ARG A 143 18.64 -48.84 22.63
N PRO A 144 18.85 -48.52 21.35
CA PRO A 144 20.18 -48.54 20.74
C PRO A 144 21.17 -47.73 21.58
N SER A 145 22.37 -48.26 21.82
CA SER A 145 23.40 -47.60 22.64
C SER A 145 24.06 -46.41 21.93
N VAL A 146 23.83 -46.24 20.64
CA VAL A 146 24.35 -45.16 19.84
C VAL A 146 23.17 -44.43 19.17
N LEU A 147 22.78 -43.30 19.69
CA LEU A 147 21.85 -42.37 19.09
C LEU A 147 22.69 -41.30 18.39
N THR A 148 22.33 -40.97 17.15
CA THR A 148 22.81 -39.73 16.53
C THR A 148 22.12 -38.57 17.23
N PRO A 149 22.84 -37.64 17.88
CA PRO A 149 22.24 -36.49 18.52
C PRO A 149 21.44 -35.69 17.53
N LYS A 150 20.24 -35.27 17.92
CA LYS A 150 19.36 -34.40 17.11
C LYS A 150 19.84 -32.96 17.26
N SER A 151 19.95 -32.25 16.13
CA SER A 151 20.32 -30.84 16.11
C SER A 151 19.15 -29.99 16.61
N ASN A 152 19.46 -29.02 17.47
CA ASN A 152 18.56 -28.06 18.03
C ASN A 152 18.94 -26.68 17.49
N ASN A 153 18.63 -26.42 16.24
CA ASN A 153 19.00 -25.16 15.58
C ASN A 153 17.98 -24.05 15.90
N TYR A 154 18.51 -22.87 16.18
CA TYR A 154 17.73 -21.64 16.35
C TYR A 154 18.52 -20.45 15.81
N LEU A 155 17.85 -19.31 15.57
CA LEU A 155 18.39 -18.19 14.80
C LEU A 155 19.10 -17.16 15.67
N LEU A 156 18.57 -16.81 16.85
CA LEU A 156 19.09 -15.74 17.68
C LEU A 156 20.22 -16.25 18.58
N THR A 157 21.29 -15.48 18.66
CA THR A 157 22.37 -15.68 19.65
C THR A 157 22.19 -14.78 20.87
N SER A 158 21.42 -13.71 20.76
CA SER A 158 21.20 -12.76 21.84
C SER A 158 20.36 -13.34 22.97
N THR A 159 20.77 -13.02 24.21
CA THR A 159 20.09 -13.43 25.44
C THR A 159 19.69 -12.20 26.26
N TRP A 160 19.05 -11.23 25.59
CA TRP A 160 18.71 -9.95 26.23
C TRP A 160 17.63 -10.10 27.30
N GLU A 161 17.64 -9.15 28.26
CA GLU A 161 16.66 -9.06 29.32
C GLU A 161 16.00 -7.68 29.42
N GLN A 162 15.23 -7.45 30.48
CA GLN A 162 14.40 -6.23 30.57
C GLN A 162 14.92 -5.24 31.62
N GLY A 163 15.96 -5.60 32.39
CA GLY A 163 16.47 -4.86 33.55
C GLY A 163 17.72 -4.04 33.25
N TYR A 164 18.67 -4.14 34.17
CA TYR A 164 19.92 -3.39 34.11
C TYR A 164 20.68 -3.59 32.79
N GLY A 165 21.13 -2.49 32.21
CA GLY A 165 21.85 -2.52 30.94
C GLY A 165 20.94 -2.44 29.70
N TYR A 166 19.64 -2.71 29.86
CA TYR A 166 18.67 -2.65 28.79
C TYR A 166 17.66 -1.52 28.96
N ASN A 167 17.44 -1.02 30.18
CA ASN A 167 16.36 -0.06 30.53
C ASN A 167 16.84 1.35 30.83
N ARG A 168 18.09 1.73 30.52
CA ARG A 168 18.67 3.06 30.82
C ARG A 168 17.81 4.24 30.33
N TYR A 169 17.13 4.11 29.20
CA TYR A 169 16.26 5.16 28.64
C TYR A 169 14.81 5.05 29.07
N CYS A 170 14.42 3.95 29.71
CA CYS A 170 13.07 3.81 30.23
C CYS A 170 12.78 4.84 31.33
N PRO A 171 11.53 5.25 31.53
CA PRO A 171 11.15 6.20 32.60
C PRO A 171 11.62 5.77 33.98
N ILE A 172 11.72 6.72 34.89
CA ILE A 172 12.14 6.50 36.28
C ILE A 172 10.93 6.52 37.21
N MET A 173 10.82 5.50 38.06
CA MET A 173 9.84 5.43 39.16
C MET A 173 10.57 5.11 40.46
N ASN A 174 10.34 5.88 41.50
CA ASN A 174 10.94 5.73 42.83
C ASN A 174 12.49 5.65 42.80
N GLY A 175 13.14 6.40 41.89
CA GLY A 175 14.59 6.44 41.75
C GLY A 175 15.22 5.32 40.91
N TYR A 176 14.41 4.40 40.32
CA TYR A 176 14.87 3.29 39.50
C TYR A 176 14.21 3.36 38.12
N HIS A 177 14.95 2.95 37.07
CA HIS A 177 14.37 2.77 35.75
C HIS A 177 13.38 1.60 35.77
N VAL A 178 12.23 1.82 35.16
CA VAL A 178 11.24 0.76 34.94
C VAL A 178 11.75 -0.25 33.92
N VAL A 179 11.14 -1.45 33.88
CA VAL A 179 11.58 -2.50 32.96
C VAL A 179 11.18 -2.19 31.52
N VAL A 180 11.95 -2.71 30.56
CA VAL A 180 11.73 -2.54 29.09
C VAL A 180 10.36 -3.02 28.64
N GLY A 181 9.92 -4.19 29.15
CA GLY A 181 8.71 -4.88 28.70
C GLY A 181 8.99 -5.95 27.63
N CYS A 182 8.29 -7.09 27.76
CA CYS A 182 8.57 -8.29 26.96
C CYS A 182 8.41 -8.09 25.44
N VAL A 183 7.37 -7.36 25.00
CA VAL A 183 7.14 -7.05 23.57
C VAL A 183 8.30 -6.24 22.97
N ALA A 184 8.78 -5.22 23.69
CA ALA A 184 9.89 -4.39 23.23
C ALA A 184 11.21 -5.16 23.24
N THR A 185 11.44 -6.04 24.22
CA THR A 185 12.63 -6.89 24.29
C THR A 185 12.67 -7.89 23.14
N ALA A 186 11.55 -8.57 22.85
CA ALA A 186 11.44 -9.48 21.72
C ALA A 186 11.68 -8.76 20.39
N MET A 187 11.04 -7.61 20.18
CA MET A 187 11.23 -6.77 18.99
C MET A 187 12.70 -6.33 18.84
N ALA A 188 13.33 -5.87 19.92
CA ALA A 188 14.72 -5.39 19.89
C ALA A 188 15.70 -6.50 19.53
N GLN A 189 15.53 -7.71 20.06
CA GLN A 189 16.36 -8.87 19.73
C GLN A 189 16.22 -9.25 18.24
N ILE A 190 15.00 -9.21 17.69
CA ILE A 190 14.78 -9.48 16.26
C ILE A 190 15.43 -8.40 15.38
N ILE A 191 15.32 -7.11 15.74
CA ILE A 191 15.99 -6.03 15.02
C ILE A 191 17.52 -6.19 15.09
N ARG A 192 18.05 -6.55 16.24
CA ARG A 192 19.47 -6.82 16.42
C ARG A 192 19.94 -8.03 15.60
N TYR A 193 19.14 -9.08 15.47
CA TYR A 193 19.44 -10.23 14.61
C TYR A 193 19.69 -9.80 13.15
N TYR A 194 18.86 -8.92 12.61
CA TYR A 194 19.04 -8.40 11.24
C TYR A 194 20.10 -7.30 11.12
N GLN A 195 20.50 -6.68 12.22
CA GLN A 195 21.41 -5.53 12.22
C GLN A 195 20.95 -4.40 11.28
N TYR A 196 19.66 -4.12 11.29
CA TYR A 196 18.99 -3.16 10.41
C TYR A 196 17.82 -2.48 11.13
N PRO A 197 17.54 -1.17 10.87
CA PRO A 197 18.26 -0.25 9.97
C PRO A 197 19.43 0.44 10.70
N SER A 198 20.32 1.10 9.95
CA SER A 198 21.32 2.00 10.56
C SER A 198 20.68 3.28 11.11
N ARG A 199 19.56 3.73 10.55
CA ARG A 199 18.70 4.81 11.05
C ARG A 199 17.23 4.47 10.74
N GLY A 200 16.34 4.75 11.70
CA GLY A 200 14.89 4.57 11.50
C GLY A 200 14.24 5.70 10.72
N PHE A 201 12.90 5.70 10.65
CA PHE A 201 12.10 6.57 9.79
C PHE A 201 11.11 7.38 10.62
N GLY A 202 11.03 8.69 10.37
CA GLY A 202 10.04 9.57 10.92
C GLY A 202 10.13 9.75 12.45
N HIS A 203 9.00 10.00 13.07
CA HIS A 203 8.91 10.24 14.51
C HIS A 203 7.66 9.59 15.12
N LYS A 204 7.77 9.17 16.37
CA LYS A 204 6.68 8.57 17.14
C LYS A 204 6.60 9.19 18.51
N PHE A 205 5.41 9.65 18.90
CA PHE A 205 5.09 10.15 20.24
C PHE A 205 3.75 9.57 20.71
N TYR A 206 3.64 9.33 22.00
CA TYR A 206 2.37 9.01 22.66
C TYR A 206 2.33 9.60 24.07
N VAL A 207 1.15 9.68 24.64
CA VAL A 207 0.97 10.16 26.01
C VAL A 207 0.82 8.97 26.94
N HIS A 208 1.78 8.81 27.86
CA HIS A 208 1.73 7.82 28.92
C HIS A 208 1.05 8.43 30.15
N GLU A 209 0.16 7.69 30.80
CA GLU A 209 -0.63 8.19 31.93
C GLU A 209 0.23 8.73 33.09
N ALA A 210 1.29 8.01 33.46
CA ALA A 210 2.17 8.37 34.58
C ALA A 210 3.34 9.27 34.20
N TYR A 211 3.82 9.22 32.94
CA TYR A 211 5.08 9.87 32.52
C TYR A 211 4.87 11.02 31.52
N GLY A 212 3.63 11.33 31.15
CA GLY A 212 3.35 12.33 30.13
C GLY A 212 3.78 11.91 28.72
N GLN A 213 4.23 12.87 27.92
CA GLN A 213 4.62 12.59 26.54
C GLN A 213 5.94 11.85 26.48
N LEU A 214 5.93 10.66 25.87
CA LEU A 214 7.11 9.86 25.53
C LEU A 214 7.26 9.78 24.03
N GLY A 215 8.50 9.70 23.52
CA GLY A 215 8.64 9.62 22.07
C GLY A 215 10.09 9.62 21.57
N VAL A 216 10.21 9.42 20.28
CA VAL A 216 11.48 9.37 19.55
C VAL A 216 11.31 10.02 18.18
N ASN A 217 12.33 10.77 17.77
CA ASN A 217 12.52 11.18 16.39
C ASN A 217 13.57 10.26 15.76
N PHE A 218 13.14 9.26 15.02
CA PHE A 218 14.00 8.25 14.39
C PHE A 218 14.92 8.84 13.32
N ASP A 219 14.51 9.94 12.65
CA ASP A 219 15.31 10.61 11.62
C ASP A 219 16.64 11.18 12.16
N THR A 220 16.80 11.26 13.49
CA THR A 220 17.98 11.82 14.16
C THR A 220 18.80 10.81 14.97
N VAL A 221 18.46 9.52 14.88
CA VAL A 221 19.08 8.47 15.72
C VAL A 221 19.71 7.39 14.86
N ASP A 222 21.01 7.18 15.06
CA ASP A 222 21.75 6.07 14.45
C ASP A 222 21.87 4.87 15.40
N TYR A 223 21.85 3.68 14.82
CA TYR A 223 22.08 2.39 15.50
C TYR A 223 23.38 1.78 15.00
N ASP A 224 24.32 1.55 15.94
CA ASP A 224 25.56 0.83 15.67
C ASP A 224 25.47 -0.59 16.28
N TYR A 225 25.15 -1.56 15.45
CA TYR A 225 24.97 -2.94 15.85
C TYR A 225 26.26 -3.62 16.28
N SER A 226 27.45 -3.07 15.94
CA SER A 226 28.72 -3.57 16.43
C SER A 226 28.89 -3.35 17.94
N LEU A 227 28.15 -2.42 18.51
CA LEU A 227 28.04 -2.14 19.95
C LEU A 227 26.90 -2.91 20.64
N MET A 228 26.26 -3.87 19.97
CA MET A 228 25.13 -4.63 20.51
C MET A 228 25.51 -6.12 20.64
N PRO A 229 26.21 -6.54 21.72
CA PRO A 229 26.61 -7.92 21.95
C PRO A 229 25.40 -8.84 22.20
N ASP A 230 25.67 -10.14 22.31
CA ASP A 230 24.64 -11.13 22.65
C ASP A 230 24.10 -10.96 24.07
N GLU A 231 24.91 -10.46 25.00
CA GLU A 231 24.56 -10.20 26.40
C GLU A 231 25.14 -8.86 26.87
N VAL A 232 24.39 -8.16 27.70
CA VAL A 232 24.85 -6.96 28.43
C VAL A 232 24.84 -7.25 29.92
N ASN A 233 25.96 -6.96 30.61
CA ASN A 233 26.08 -7.17 32.04
C ASN A 233 26.79 -5.98 32.71
N TYR A 234 27.04 -6.07 34.02
CA TYR A 234 27.66 -4.99 34.81
C TYR A 234 29.12 -4.67 34.43
N ARG A 235 29.76 -5.45 33.56
CA ARG A 235 31.10 -5.22 33.02
C ARG A 235 31.09 -4.63 31.61
N SER A 236 29.94 -4.51 31.03
CA SER A 236 29.78 -3.94 29.67
C SER A 236 30.14 -2.46 29.67
N ASP A 237 30.79 -2.01 28.60
CA ASP A 237 31.14 -0.61 28.41
C ASP A 237 29.89 0.28 28.33
N ASP A 238 30.03 1.52 28.74
CA ASP A 238 28.92 2.49 28.79
C ASP A 238 28.28 2.72 27.40
N ASN A 239 29.06 2.73 26.32
CA ASN A 239 28.59 2.85 24.94
C ASN A 239 27.74 1.64 24.52
N VAL A 240 28.08 0.44 24.98
CA VAL A 240 27.32 -0.80 24.74
C VAL A 240 25.96 -0.72 25.43
N ILE A 241 25.96 -0.37 26.72
CA ILE A 241 24.74 -0.19 27.50
C ILE A 241 23.86 0.88 26.88
N ASP A 242 24.46 2.00 26.46
CA ASP A 242 23.74 3.12 25.82
C ASP A 242 23.04 2.68 24.53
N MET A 243 23.74 1.99 23.64
CA MET A 243 23.23 1.58 22.35
C MET A 243 22.13 0.52 22.47
N VAL A 244 22.33 -0.49 23.30
CA VAL A 244 21.34 -1.57 23.51
C VAL A 244 20.09 -1.04 24.19
N SER A 245 20.22 -0.26 25.28
CA SER A 245 19.06 0.29 25.99
C SER A 245 18.31 1.33 25.15
N ARG A 246 18.99 2.05 24.27
CA ARG A 246 18.36 2.95 23.30
C ARG A 246 17.44 2.19 22.34
N LEU A 247 17.93 1.11 21.74
CA LEU A 247 17.11 0.27 20.86
C LEU A 247 15.91 -0.31 21.61
N CYS A 248 16.13 -0.87 22.81
CA CYS A 248 15.04 -1.42 23.63
C CYS A 248 13.98 -0.39 23.97
N TYR A 249 14.36 0.83 24.37
CA TYR A 249 13.44 1.93 24.63
C TYR A 249 12.64 2.36 23.39
N HIS A 250 13.32 2.48 22.25
CA HIS A 250 12.67 2.85 20.98
C HIS A 250 11.64 1.82 20.52
N CYS A 251 11.92 0.53 20.72
CA CYS A 251 10.94 -0.55 20.52
C CYS A 251 9.73 -0.39 21.45
N GLY A 252 9.94 0.01 22.69
CA GLY A 252 8.87 0.31 23.63
C GLY A 252 8.01 1.51 23.18
N ILE A 253 8.63 2.55 22.63
CA ILE A 253 7.92 3.74 22.14
C ILE A 253 6.98 3.41 20.98
N VAL A 254 7.44 2.63 20.00
CA VAL A 254 6.63 2.34 18.79
C VAL A 254 5.41 1.47 19.07
N VAL A 255 5.44 0.67 20.14
CA VAL A 255 4.30 -0.15 20.58
C VAL A 255 3.44 0.54 21.66
N ASN A 256 3.73 1.82 22.00
CA ASN A 256 3.07 2.58 23.08
C ASN A 256 3.12 1.81 24.41
N MET A 257 4.30 1.45 24.86
CA MET A 257 4.52 0.66 26.08
C MET A 257 3.89 1.30 27.32
N THR A 258 3.13 0.54 28.07
CA THR A 258 2.68 0.91 29.42
C THR A 258 3.76 0.56 30.41
N TYR A 259 4.65 1.52 30.70
CA TYR A 259 5.82 1.33 31.53
C TYR A 259 5.47 1.19 33.00
N GLN A 260 6.00 0.13 33.67
CA GLN A 260 5.83 -0.18 35.08
C GLN A 260 7.12 -0.69 35.72
N HIS A 261 7.24 -0.59 37.05
CA HIS A 261 8.40 -1.10 37.78
C HIS A 261 8.42 -2.64 37.87
N ALA A 262 9.60 -3.21 38.08
CA ALA A 262 9.81 -4.67 38.11
C ALA A 262 8.98 -5.43 39.14
N GLY A 263 8.56 -4.78 40.21
CA GLY A 263 7.72 -5.36 41.27
C GLY A 263 6.19 -5.21 41.01
N HIS A 264 5.80 -4.57 39.88
CA HIS A 264 4.40 -4.49 39.54
C HIS A 264 3.91 -5.83 38.99
N PRO A 265 2.72 -6.32 39.40
CA PRO A 265 2.24 -7.67 39.00
C PRO A 265 2.21 -7.89 37.47
N SER A 266 1.93 -6.83 36.70
CA SER A 266 1.87 -6.92 35.24
C SER A 266 3.19 -6.54 34.54
N GLY A 267 4.18 -5.96 35.24
CA GLY A 267 5.37 -5.37 34.60
C GLY A 267 5.05 -4.28 33.57
N SER A 268 6.03 -3.94 32.72
CA SER A 268 5.80 -3.12 31.54
C SER A 268 5.19 -3.97 30.42
N GLY A 269 4.09 -3.51 29.83
CA GLY A 269 3.34 -4.28 28.82
C GLY A 269 2.89 -3.45 27.60
N ALA A 270 2.73 -4.11 26.48
CA ALA A 270 2.16 -3.57 25.24
C ALA A 270 1.37 -4.67 24.51
N HIS A 271 0.49 -4.24 23.63
CA HIS A 271 -0.27 -5.16 22.77
C HIS A 271 0.53 -5.53 21.53
N SER A 272 0.80 -6.82 21.30
CA SER A 272 1.56 -7.31 20.13
C SER A 272 0.91 -6.96 18.78
N GLU A 273 -0.40 -6.73 18.73
CA GLU A 273 -1.10 -6.24 17.53
C GLU A 273 -0.59 -4.89 17.01
N LYS A 274 0.16 -4.13 17.81
CA LYS A 274 0.80 -2.87 17.40
C LYS A 274 2.14 -3.07 16.70
N LEU A 275 2.69 -4.25 16.72
CA LEU A 275 4.01 -4.54 16.15
C LEU A 275 4.09 -4.27 14.65
N PRO A 276 3.11 -4.63 13.80
CA PRO A 276 3.18 -4.31 12.38
C PRO A 276 3.40 -2.81 12.10
N GLU A 277 2.69 -1.94 12.82
CA GLU A 277 2.89 -0.50 12.72
C GLU A 277 4.21 -0.05 13.36
N GLY A 278 4.61 -0.64 14.49
CA GLY A 278 5.85 -0.33 15.19
C GLY A 278 7.09 -0.66 14.36
N TYR A 279 7.09 -1.77 13.66
CA TYR A 279 8.18 -2.22 12.81
C TYR A 279 8.45 -1.29 11.62
N LYS A 280 7.44 -0.57 11.10
CA LYS A 280 7.64 0.40 10.01
C LYS A 280 8.65 1.49 10.37
N TYR A 281 8.71 1.94 11.63
CA TYR A 281 9.69 2.93 12.09
C TYR A 281 11.13 2.43 11.99
N PHE A 282 11.31 1.12 11.85
CA PHE A 282 12.61 0.46 11.64
C PHE A 282 12.76 -0.08 10.20
N GLY A 283 11.86 0.27 9.27
CA GLY A 283 11.97 -0.15 7.88
C GLY A 283 11.56 -1.60 7.59
N TYR A 284 10.73 -2.19 8.44
CA TYR A 284 10.13 -3.50 8.24
C TYR A 284 8.65 -3.29 7.85
N THR A 285 8.33 -3.39 6.57
CA THR A 285 7.05 -2.92 6.03
C THR A 285 6.00 -4.02 5.83
N ASP A 286 6.40 -5.28 5.92
CA ASP A 286 5.57 -6.44 5.55
C ASP A 286 5.16 -7.29 6.75
N VAL A 287 5.37 -6.79 7.97
CA VAL A 287 5.04 -7.51 9.21
C VAL A 287 3.53 -7.69 9.32
N GLU A 288 3.12 -8.90 9.61
CA GLU A 288 1.72 -9.31 9.77
C GLU A 288 1.49 -9.89 11.16
N TYR A 289 0.34 -9.58 11.76
CA TYR A 289 -0.08 -10.11 13.05
C TYR A 289 -1.21 -11.13 12.88
N TYR A 290 -1.04 -12.30 13.47
CA TYR A 290 -2.03 -13.38 13.47
C TYR A 290 -2.41 -13.77 14.88
N ASN A 291 -3.71 -13.96 15.12
CA ASN A 291 -4.25 -14.59 16.33
C ASN A 291 -4.68 -16.03 15.99
N ARG A 292 -4.24 -17.02 16.79
CA ARG A 292 -4.47 -18.44 16.54
C ARG A 292 -5.95 -18.81 16.54
N LEU A 293 -6.73 -18.25 17.50
CA LEU A 293 -8.16 -18.52 17.59
C LEU A 293 -8.92 -17.94 16.39
N SER A 294 -8.50 -16.76 15.90
CA SER A 294 -9.12 -16.13 14.72
C SER A 294 -8.78 -16.90 13.44
N LEU A 295 -7.59 -17.44 13.32
CA LEU A 295 -7.17 -18.26 12.18
C LEU A 295 -7.91 -19.61 12.15
N ASN A 296 -8.23 -20.17 13.33
CA ASN A 296 -8.97 -21.40 13.53
C ASN A 296 -8.49 -22.60 12.67
N ASN A 297 -7.17 -22.70 12.47
CA ASN A 297 -6.54 -23.75 11.67
C ASN A 297 -5.13 -24.04 12.20
N ASP A 298 -5.00 -25.07 13.07
CA ASP A 298 -3.74 -25.43 13.69
C ASP A 298 -2.68 -25.90 12.69
N SER A 299 -3.08 -26.61 11.63
CA SER A 299 -2.13 -27.06 10.61
C SER A 299 -1.54 -25.86 9.86
N LEU A 300 -2.33 -24.85 9.53
CA LEU A 300 -1.86 -23.63 8.91
C LEU A 300 -1.00 -22.83 9.88
N TRP A 301 -1.37 -22.76 11.18
CA TRP A 301 -0.58 -22.11 12.21
C TRP A 301 0.85 -22.65 12.29
N ILE A 302 0.98 -23.97 12.36
CA ILE A 302 2.27 -24.66 12.40
C ILE A 302 3.03 -24.47 11.07
N ALA A 303 2.34 -24.52 9.92
CA ALA A 303 2.96 -24.32 8.62
C ALA A 303 3.53 -22.90 8.46
N LEU A 304 2.82 -21.88 8.95
CA LEU A 304 3.32 -20.50 8.96
C LEU A 304 4.58 -20.37 9.83
N ILE A 305 4.59 -20.91 11.04
CA ILE A 305 5.75 -20.87 11.93
C ILE A 305 6.96 -21.53 11.27
N ARG A 306 6.80 -22.73 10.74
CA ARG A 306 7.91 -23.45 10.07
C ARG A 306 8.42 -22.70 8.84
N ASN A 307 7.50 -22.16 8.02
CA ASN A 307 7.87 -21.35 6.87
C ASN A 307 8.73 -20.13 7.26
N GLU A 308 8.41 -19.47 8.36
CA GLU A 308 9.25 -18.35 8.84
C GLU A 308 10.65 -18.81 9.24
N ILE A 309 10.75 -19.86 10.05
CA ILE A 309 12.03 -20.36 10.54
C ILE A 309 12.89 -20.92 9.38
N ASP A 310 12.30 -21.67 8.46
CA ASP A 310 12.97 -22.22 7.27
C ASP A 310 13.53 -21.11 6.35
N ASN A 311 12.91 -19.92 6.37
CA ASN A 311 13.38 -18.72 5.69
C ASN A 311 14.26 -17.81 6.57
N SER A 312 14.75 -18.30 7.70
CA SER A 312 15.59 -17.54 8.65
C SER A 312 14.93 -16.25 9.15
N ARG A 313 13.62 -16.28 9.38
CA ARG A 313 12.85 -15.18 9.94
C ARG A 313 12.35 -15.52 11.34
N PRO A 314 12.91 -14.89 12.38
CA PRO A 314 12.45 -15.07 13.75
C PRO A 314 11.04 -14.45 13.91
N ILE A 315 10.25 -15.03 14.79
CA ILE A 315 8.87 -14.70 15.05
C ILE A 315 8.75 -14.01 16.41
N GLU A 316 8.05 -12.88 16.50
CA GLU A 316 7.55 -12.45 17.80
C GLU A 316 6.30 -13.28 18.11
N TYR A 317 6.37 -14.04 19.20
CA TYR A 317 5.30 -14.95 19.63
C TYR A 317 4.76 -14.52 20.98
N SER A 318 3.44 -14.58 21.13
CA SER A 318 2.78 -14.19 22.37
C SER A 318 1.68 -15.14 22.77
N GLY A 319 1.45 -15.26 24.09
CA GLY A 319 0.30 -15.90 24.68
C GLY A 319 -0.39 -14.96 25.65
N ALA A 320 -1.70 -15.04 25.76
CA ALA A 320 -2.48 -14.26 26.70
C ALA A 320 -3.41 -15.15 27.51
N ASN A 321 -3.53 -14.85 28.82
CA ASN A 321 -4.52 -15.43 29.71
C ASN A 321 -5.19 -14.31 30.53
N ASP A 322 -6.07 -14.68 31.47
CA ASP A 322 -6.81 -13.74 32.31
C ASP A 322 -5.89 -12.87 33.23
N GLU A 323 -4.63 -13.24 33.39
CA GLU A 323 -3.66 -12.53 34.25
C GLU A 323 -2.75 -11.57 33.44
N GLY A 324 -2.77 -11.68 32.10
CA GLY A 324 -2.01 -10.81 31.18
C GLY A 324 -1.49 -11.52 29.95
N GLY A 325 -0.84 -10.77 29.06
CA GLY A 325 -0.15 -11.28 27.88
C GLY A 325 1.36 -11.28 28.07
N HIS A 326 2.03 -12.23 27.42
CA HIS A 326 3.49 -12.33 27.46
C HIS A 326 4.04 -12.60 26.06
N ALA A 327 5.07 -11.83 25.68
CA ALA A 327 5.74 -11.94 24.42
C ALA A 327 7.17 -12.48 24.58
N PHE A 328 7.64 -13.18 23.57
CA PHE A 328 8.99 -13.74 23.49
C PHE A 328 9.35 -14.00 22.02
N VAL A 329 10.56 -14.42 21.74
CA VAL A 329 10.97 -14.79 20.39
C VAL A 329 10.86 -16.31 20.20
N LEU A 330 10.21 -16.73 19.13
CA LEU A 330 10.23 -18.09 18.63
C LEU A 330 11.11 -18.09 17.37
N ASP A 331 12.24 -18.81 17.43
CA ASP A 331 13.30 -18.67 16.41
C ASP A 331 13.94 -20.00 16.00
N GLY A 332 13.30 -21.12 16.33
CA GLY A 332 13.77 -22.44 15.93
C GLY A 332 12.73 -23.53 16.15
N TYR A 333 12.94 -24.69 15.56
CA TYR A 333 12.17 -25.90 15.88
C TYR A 333 13.02 -27.16 15.66
N ASN A 334 12.62 -28.27 16.28
CA ASN A 334 13.28 -29.53 16.13
C ASN A 334 12.35 -30.64 15.61
N ASP A 335 12.90 -31.83 15.35
CA ASP A 335 12.18 -33.00 14.81
C ASP A 335 11.14 -33.59 15.78
N ASN A 336 11.06 -33.10 17.00
CA ASN A 336 10.11 -33.56 18.01
C ASN A 336 8.88 -32.62 18.12
N ASP A 337 8.65 -31.73 17.15
CA ASP A 337 7.61 -30.70 17.17
C ASP A 337 7.74 -29.74 18.36
N GLN A 338 8.95 -29.49 18.81
CA GLN A 338 9.25 -28.51 19.83
C GLN A 338 9.91 -27.30 19.20
N TYR A 339 9.61 -26.12 19.74
CA TYR A 339 9.97 -24.82 19.21
C TYR A 339 10.90 -24.11 20.19
N HIS A 340 11.97 -23.51 19.70
CA HIS A 340 12.90 -22.75 20.53
C HIS A 340 12.27 -21.42 20.94
N PHE A 341 12.26 -21.16 22.25
CA PHE A 341 11.77 -19.93 22.86
C PHE A 341 12.95 -19.20 23.53
N ASN A 342 13.15 -17.95 23.09
CA ASN A 342 13.97 -16.99 23.81
C ASN A 342 13.05 -16.10 24.64
N TRP A 343 13.02 -16.33 25.94
CA TRP A 343 12.07 -15.70 26.86
C TRP A 343 12.35 -14.19 27.11
N GLY A 344 13.55 -13.69 26.74
CA GLY A 344 13.95 -12.31 27.00
C GLY A 344 14.31 -12.04 28.46
N TRP A 345 14.99 -12.99 29.12
CA TRP A 345 15.39 -12.94 30.53
C TRP A 345 16.84 -13.40 30.74
N GLY A 346 17.76 -12.90 29.94
CA GLY A 346 19.19 -13.21 30.09
C GLY A 346 19.53 -14.66 29.76
N GLY A 347 18.80 -15.30 28.87
CA GLY A 347 18.97 -16.70 28.48
C GLY A 347 18.42 -17.71 29.53
N TYR A 348 17.90 -17.24 30.66
CA TYR A 348 17.36 -18.10 31.69
C TYR A 348 16.11 -18.82 31.22
N CYS A 349 16.12 -20.14 31.25
CA CYS A 349 15.10 -21.03 30.73
C CYS A 349 14.87 -20.97 29.21
N ASP A 350 15.70 -20.30 28.43
CA ASP A 350 15.61 -20.41 26.97
C ASP A 350 15.79 -21.90 26.59
N GLY A 351 14.97 -22.37 25.65
CA GLY A 351 14.93 -23.80 25.33
C GLY A 351 13.81 -24.18 24.39
N PHE A 352 13.55 -25.45 24.25
CA PHE A 352 12.55 -26.02 23.34
C PHE A 352 11.28 -26.41 24.08
N TYR A 353 10.13 -25.92 23.60
CA TYR A 353 8.82 -26.14 24.22
C TYR A 353 7.79 -26.55 23.17
N THR A 354 6.81 -27.37 23.57
CA THR A 354 5.67 -27.68 22.69
C THR A 354 4.69 -26.51 22.64
N LEU A 355 4.10 -26.26 21.45
CA LEU A 355 3.02 -25.27 21.28
C LEU A 355 1.64 -25.80 21.71
N THR A 356 1.51 -27.10 21.93
CA THR A 356 0.28 -27.76 22.31
C THR A 356 0.61 -28.97 23.19
N THR A 357 0.14 -28.96 24.41
CA THR A 357 0.33 -30.10 25.33
C THR A 357 -0.62 -31.24 25.04
N MET A 358 -1.84 -30.91 24.53
CA MET A 358 -2.89 -31.87 24.27
C MET A 358 -3.67 -31.48 23.01
N CYS A 359 -3.86 -32.41 22.05
CA CYS A 359 -4.56 -32.13 20.81
C CYS A 359 -6.02 -31.71 21.05
N GLY A 360 -6.48 -30.71 20.35
CA GLY A 360 -7.83 -30.16 20.43
C GLY A 360 -8.04 -29.08 21.49
N TYR A 361 -7.01 -28.79 22.30
CA TYR A 361 -7.02 -27.69 23.26
C TYR A 361 -6.09 -26.59 22.74
N THR A 362 -6.65 -25.47 22.33
CA THR A 362 -5.92 -24.33 21.78
C THR A 362 -6.03 -23.15 22.71
N SER A 363 -4.90 -22.53 22.98
CA SER A 363 -4.82 -21.33 23.79
C SER A 363 -4.82 -20.06 22.94
N ASN A 364 -5.10 -18.93 23.58
CA ASN A 364 -5.07 -17.63 22.92
C ASN A 364 -3.62 -17.19 22.63
N HIS A 365 -3.04 -17.76 21.57
CA HIS A 365 -1.73 -17.42 21.08
C HIS A 365 -1.82 -16.42 19.92
N ALA A 366 -0.80 -15.62 19.78
CA ALA A 366 -0.63 -14.73 18.62
C ALA A 366 0.82 -14.74 18.17
N MET A 367 1.06 -14.32 16.94
CA MET A 367 2.40 -14.15 16.38
C MET A 367 2.46 -13.00 15.40
N SER A 368 3.62 -12.36 15.34
CA SER A 368 3.98 -11.45 14.27
C SER A 368 5.01 -12.14 13.38
N ILE A 369 4.72 -12.23 12.09
CA ILE A 369 5.51 -12.90 11.05
C ILE A 369 5.88 -11.94 9.91
N ASN A 370 6.60 -12.42 8.90
CA ASN A 370 7.16 -11.61 7.83
C ASN A 370 8.07 -10.48 8.33
N ILE A 371 8.70 -10.70 9.49
CA ILE A 371 9.63 -9.73 10.07
C ILE A 371 10.93 -9.80 9.29
N LYS A 372 11.08 -8.94 8.29
CA LYS A 372 12.27 -8.83 7.44
C LYS A 372 12.53 -7.38 7.06
N PRO A 373 13.80 -6.95 6.91
CA PRO A 373 14.15 -5.63 6.42
C PRO A 373 13.58 -5.37 5.04
N SER A 374 13.09 -4.15 4.81
CA SER A 374 12.66 -3.71 3.47
C SER A 374 13.82 -3.25 2.59
N GLY A 375 15.01 -3.07 3.17
CA GLY A 375 16.21 -2.64 2.48
C GLY A 375 16.40 -1.12 2.33
N TRP A 376 15.45 -0.30 2.79
CA TRP A 376 15.53 1.16 2.71
C TRP A 376 16.36 1.76 3.84
N ASP A 377 17.07 2.86 3.57
CA ASP A 377 17.87 3.59 4.58
C ASP A 377 17.10 4.82 5.08
N GLY A 378 17.05 5.03 6.39
CA GLY A 378 16.44 6.19 7.02
C GLY A 378 17.14 7.53 6.77
N HIS A 379 18.36 7.54 6.22
CA HIS A 379 19.09 8.74 5.80
C HIS A 379 18.58 9.41 4.52
N LEU A 380 17.45 8.95 3.97
CA LEU A 380 16.89 9.40 2.70
C LEU A 380 16.45 10.86 2.72
N ASN A 381 16.71 11.57 1.62
CA ASN A 381 16.06 12.85 1.30
C ASN A 381 14.80 12.64 0.44
N ARG A 382 14.78 11.54 -0.34
CA ARG A 382 13.68 11.05 -1.17
C ARG A 382 13.88 9.57 -1.42
N PHE A 383 12.86 8.90 -1.92
CA PHE A 383 12.98 7.49 -2.29
C PHE A 383 13.32 7.37 -3.77
N TYR A 384 14.40 6.67 -4.11
CA TYR A 384 14.78 6.34 -5.48
C TYR A 384 14.42 4.89 -5.79
N VAL A 385 13.47 4.69 -6.72
CA VAL A 385 12.92 3.36 -7.07
C VAL A 385 13.32 2.99 -8.48
N SER A 386 13.90 1.79 -8.66
CA SER A 386 14.25 1.21 -9.96
C SER A 386 13.80 -0.25 -10.00
N PRO A 387 13.23 -0.76 -11.11
CA PRO A 387 12.74 -2.16 -11.14
C PRO A 387 13.85 -3.19 -10.88
N ASP A 388 15.10 -2.84 -11.22
CA ASP A 388 16.28 -3.69 -11.05
C ASP A 388 17.12 -3.29 -9.83
N GLY A 389 16.59 -2.42 -8.96
CA GLY A 389 17.33 -1.89 -7.82
C GLY A 389 17.41 -2.87 -6.65
N ASP A 390 18.60 -3.02 -6.08
CA ASP A 390 18.90 -3.83 -4.90
C ASP A 390 19.55 -3.02 -3.75
N GLY A 391 19.65 -1.71 -3.95
CA GLY A 391 20.23 -0.77 -2.99
C GLY A 391 19.27 -0.29 -1.91
N ASN A 392 19.71 0.70 -1.16
CA ASN A 392 18.99 1.26 -0.01
C ASN A 392 18.14 2.51 -0.34
N GLY A 393 17.95 2.84 -1.60
CA GLY A 393 17.10 3.91 -2.09
C GLY A 393 17.61 5.35 -1.90
N THR A 394 18.87 5.56 -1.52
CA THR A 394 19.43 6.91 -1.25
C THR A 394 19.83 7.69 -2.49
N SER A 395 20.01 7.02 -3.61
CA SER A 395 20.38 7.61 -4.91
C SER A 395 19.94 6.70 -6.05
N TRP A 396 20.08 7.15 -7.29
CA TRP A 396 19.83 6.30 -8.46
C TRP A 396 20.78 5.09 -8.52
N GLY A 397 22.05 5.23 -8.09
CA GLY A 397 23.00 4.13 -8.03
C GLY A 397 22.70 3.12 -6.91
N GLU A 398 21.94 3.54 -5.91
CA GLU A 398 21.53 2.73 -4.77
C GLU A 398 19.99 2.61 -4.73
N ALA A 399 19.33 2.67 -5.89
CA ALA A 399 17.88 2.54 -5.96
C ALA A 399 17.40 1.18 -5.45
N ASN A 400 16.18 1.15 -4.89
CA ASN A 400 15.56 -0.07 -4.41
C ASN A 400 14.35 -0.44 -5.29
N SER A 401 14.06 -1.72 -5.48
CA SER A 401 12.96 -2.18 -6.34
C SER A 401 11.60 -2.24 -5.64
N ASN A 402 11.54 -2.14 -4.32
CA ASN A 402 10.31 -2.31 -3.57
C ASN A 402 9.50 -1.00 -3.45
N LEU A 403 8.73 -0.67 -4.50
CA LEU A 403 7.87 0.51 -4.53
C LEU A 403 6.78 0.48 -3.43
N ASN A 404 6.21 -0.69 -3.11
CA ASN A 404 5.21 -0.79 -2.05
C ASN A 404 5.81 -0.49 -0.66
N ALA A 405 7.04 -0.91 -0.40
CA ALA A 405 7.74 -0.54 0.82
C ALA A 405 8.02 0.98 0.87
N ALA A 406 8.46 1.60 -0.25
CA ALA A 406 8.62 3.04 -0.31
C ALA A 406 7.32 3.80 0.00
N ILE A 407 6.19 3.36 -0.55
CA ILE A 407 4.86 3.94 -0.26
C ILE A 407 4.53 3.82 1.22
N LYS A 408 4.69 2.63 1.83
CA LYS A 408 4.40 2.40 3.26
C LYS A 408 5.31 3.22 4.19
N LEU A 409 6.60 3.33 3.88
CA LEU A 409 7.54 4.15 4.65
C LEU A 409 7.26 5.64 4.48
N ASN A 410 6.74 6.04 3.32
CA ASN A 410 6.39 7.43 3.07
C ASN A 410 5.26 7.94 3.97
N ASP A 411 4.44 7.05 4.53
CA ASP A 411 3.46 7.37 5.57
C ASP A 411 4.10 8.03 6.80
N LEU A 412 5.36 7.77 7.06
CA LEU A 412 6.11 8.26 8.22
C LEU A 412 6.91 9.54 7.92
N VAL A 413 7.32 9.76 6.65
CA VAL A 413 8.32 10.79 6.32
C VAL A 413 7.86 11.81 5.27
N ASN A 414 6.81 11.51 4.50
CA ASN A 414 6.21 12.38 3.48
C ASN A 414 7.27 12.99 2.51
N ARG A 415 8.02 12.14 1.84
CA ARG A 415 9.05 12.48 0.85
C ARG A 415 8.60 12.14 -0.56
N ASP A 416 9.21 12.76 -1.58
CA ASP A 416 8.95 12.39 -2.98
C ASP A 416 9.47 10.99 -3.28
N ILE A 417 8.68 10.21 -4.03
CA ILE A 417 9.08 8.89 -4.56
C ILE A 417 9.36 9.07 -6.05
N TRP A 418 10.65 9.02 -6.42
CA TRP A 418 11.11 9.11 -7.80
C TRP A 418 11.23 7.72 -8.41
N ILE A 419 10.51 7.49 -9.51
CA ILE A 419 10.34 6.18 -10.10
C ILE A 419 11.03 6.15 -11.47
N LYS A 420 12.08 5.34 -11.59
CA LYS A 420 12.80 5.12 -12.86
C LYS A 420 11.89 4.42 -13.88
N GLU A 421 12.20 4.59 -15.16
CA GLU A 421 11.57 3.82 -16.23
C GLU A 421 11.58 2.32 -15.95
N GLY A 422 10.53 1.64 -16.38
CA GLY A 422 10.37 0.20 -16.24
C GLY A 422 9.03 -0.20 -15.66
N THR A 423 8.86 -1.49 -15.41
CA THR A 423 7.57 -2.06 -14.99
C THR A 423 7.61 -2.53 -13.54
N TYR A 424 6.62 -2.11 -12.76
CA TYR A 424 6.43 -2.43 -11.35
C TYR A 424 5.12 -3.20 -11.16
N PHE A 425 5.18 -4.35 -10.49
CA PHE A 425 4.04 -5.27 -10.38
C PHE A 425 3.27 -5.17 -9.07
N GLY A 426 3.87 -4.58 -8.04
CA GLY A 426 3.25 -4.37 -6.74
C GLY A 426 2.98 -5.68 -5.97
N ASP A 427 1.95 -5.66 -5.10
CA ASP A 427 1.58 -6.83 -4.29
C ASP A 427 0.81 -7.85 -5.15
N THR A 428 1.30 -9.08 -5.20
CA THR A 428 0.71 -10.15 -6.02
C THR A 428 -0.46 -10.87 -5.35
N ASN A 429 -0.66 -10.67 -4.04
CA ASN A 429 -1.69 -11.33 -3.26
C ASN A 429 -2.87 -10.41 -2.88
N ALA A 430 -2.74 -9.11 -3.12
CA ALA A 430 -3.77 -8.13 -2.80
C ALA A 430 -4.73 -7.89 -3.97
N GLU A 431 -5.93 -7.38 -3.66
CA GLU A 431 -6.93 -6.92 -4.64
C GLU A 431 -6.38 -5.81 -5.55
N TYR A 432 -5.60 -4.90 -4.97
CA TYR A 432 -4.90 -3.83 -5.67
C TYR A 432 -3.39 -4.05 -5.59
N ALA A 433 -2.71 -3.95 -6.73
CA ALA A 433 -1.25 -4.07 -6.79
C ALA A 433 -0.55 -2.99 -5.94
N PHE A 434 -1.13 -1.79 -5.90
CA PHE A 434 -0.62 -0.65 -5.13
C PHE A 434 -1.75 0.01 -4.33
N GLN A 435 -1.47 0.33 -3.07
CA GLN A 435 -2.40 1.04 -2.18
C GLN A 435 -1.72 2.25 -1.56
N ILE A 436 -2.37 3.42 -1.66
CA ILE A 436 -1.87 4.68 -1.10
C ILE A 436 -2.98 5.30 -0.26
N THR A 437 -2.82 5.32 1.05
CA THR A 437 -3.84 5.82 2.00
C THR A 437 -3.41 7.07 2.75
N ASN A 438 -2.15 7.47 2.59
CA ASN A 438 -1.57 8.65 3.21
C ASN A 438 -0.95 9.57 2.14
N PRO A 439 -0.66 10.85 2.46
CA PRO A 439 -0.05 11.78 1.54
C PRO A 439 1.22 11.23 0.91
N ALA A 440 1.30 11.25 -0.42
CA ALA A 440 2.45 10.77 -1.16
C ALA A 440 2.55 11.47 -2.52
N THR A 441 3.76 11.77 -2.96
CA THR A 441 4.03 12.23 -4.32
C THR A 441 4.86 11.19 -5.06
N LEU A 442 4.23 10.49 -6.00
CA LEU A 442 4.88 9.53 -6.88
C LEU A 442 5.16 10.23 -8.22
N ILE A 443 6.39 10.21 -8.66
CA ILE A 443 6.86 10.89 -9.88
C ILE A 443 7.59 9.88 -10.76
N GLY A 444 7.07 9.63 -11.94
CA GLY A 444 7.71 8.82 -12.99
C GLY A 444 8.49 9.69 -13.99
N GLY A 445 8.90 9.08 -15.10
CA GLY A 445 9.56 9.77 -16.21
C GLY A 445 11.07 9.90 -16.09
N PHE A 446 11.72 9.14 -15.21
CA PHE A 446 13.16 9.22 -14.97
C PHE A 446 13.93 8.10 -15.68
N ALA A 447 15.07 8.47 -16.31
CA ALA A 447 16.06 7.52 -16.83
C ALA A 447 16.95 6.92 -15.73
N GLY A 448 17.00 7.54 -14.56
CA GLY A 448 17.88 7.16 -13.46
C GLY A 448 19.20 7.90 -13.40
N THR A 449 19.28 9.09 -14.00
CA THR A 449 20.47 9.94 -13.99
C THR A 449 20.16 11.38 -13.54
N GLU A 450 18.90 11.72 -13.37
CA GLU A 450 18.44 13.07 -13.12
C GLU A 450 18.74 13.51 -11.69
N THR A 451 19.05 14.78 -11.55
CA THR A 451 19.28 15.44 -10.26
C THR A 451 18.11 16.34 -9.85
N THR A 452 17.27 16.74 -10.81
CA THR A 452 16.06 17.54 -10.60
C THR A 452 14.85 16.91 -11.31
N ALA A 453 13.66 17.12 -10.77
CA ALA A 453 12.43 16.60 -11.37
C ALA A 453 12.10 17.19 -12.75
N SER A 454 12.65 18.36 -13.10
CA SER A 454 12.44 18.99 -14.41
C SER A 454 13.22 18.35 -15.56
N GLN A 455 14.17 17.48 -15.27
CA GLN A 455 14.97 16.78 -16.28
C GLN A 455 14.30 15.51 -16.81
N ARG A 456 13.21 15.06 -16.18
CA ARG A 456 12.52 13.83 -16.57
C ARG A 456 11.81 13.97 -17.92
N ASP A 457 11.66 12.86 -18.62
CA ASP A 457 10.88 12.74 -19.86
C ASP A 457 10.07 11.42 -19.83
N ALA A 458 8.80 11.52 -19.46
CA ALA A 458 7.93 10.34 -19.33
C ALA A 458 7.57 9.66 -20.66
N LYS A 459 7.74 10.34 -21.80
CA LYS A 459 7.55 9.74 -23.13
C LYS A 459 8.71 8.79 -23.48
N LEU A 460 9.93 9.17 -23.12
CA LEU A 460 11.13 8.35 -23.33
C LEU A 460 11.34 7.33 -22.22
N HIS A 461 10.99 7.66 -20.98
CA HIS A 461 11.30 6.90 -19.78
C HIS A 461 10.03 6.58 -18.96
N PRO A 462 9.08 5.77 -19.48
CA PRO A 462 7.81 5.49 -18.82
C PRO A 462 8.00 4.65 -17.56
N ALA A 463 7.47 5.13 -16.43
CA ALA A 463 7.28 4.37 -15.21
C ALA A 463 5.90 3.69 -15.25
N ILE A 464 5.86 2.37 -15.23
CA ILE A 464 4.68 1.56 -15.49
C ILE A 464 4.26 0.79 -14.24
N LEU A 465 3.06 1.04 -13.73
CA LEU A 465 2.42 0.20 -12.72
C LEU A 465 1.48 -0.79 -13.43
N ASP A 466 1.74 -2.08 -13.29
CA ASP A 466 1.13 -3.13 -14.09
C ASP A 466 0.32 -4.11 -13.24
N GLY A 467 -0.98 -4.26 -13.54
CA GLY A 467 -1.89 -5.18 -12.87
C GLY A 467 -1.79 -6.62 -13.35
N GLN A 468 -0.96 -6.91 -14.35
CA GLN A 468 -0.70 -8.24 -14.95
C GLN A 468 -1.94 -8.92 -15.56
N GLY A 469 -3.04 -8.20 -15.77
CA GLY A 469 -4.33 -8.76 -16.18
C GLY A 469 -5.00 -9.64 -15.12
N GLN A 470 -4.60 -9.51 -13.87
CA GLN A 470 -5.04 -10.39 -12.77
C GLN A 470 -5.71 -9.63 -11.62
N ARG A 471 -5.43 -8.34 -11.45
CA ARG A 471 -5.91 -7.55 -10.32
C ARG A 471 -6.05 -6.07 -10.68
N SER A 472 -6.75 -5.35 -9.83
CA SER A 472 -6.78 -3.88 -9.89
C SER A 472 -5.39 -3.29 -9.66
N ILE A 473 -5.08 -2.17 -10.30
CA ILE A 473 -3.73 -1.59 -10.25
C ILE A 473 -3.55 -0.76 -8.99
N LEU A 474 -4.44 0.22 -8.79
CA LEU A 474 -4.22 1.25 -7.79
C LEU A 474 -5.49 1.59 -7.03
N PHE A 475 -5.37 1.58 -5.72
CA PHE A 475 -6.29 2.22 -4.80
C PHE A 475 -5.59 3.37 -4.09
N ALA A 476 -6.02 4.61 -4.36
CA ALA A 476 -5.51 5.80 -3.68
C ALA A 476 -6.67 6.52 -2.99
N ARG A 477 -6.56 6.71 -1.68
CA ARG A 477 -7.59 7.39 -0.89
C ARG A 477 -6.98 8.31 0.15
N HIS A 478 -7.42 9.57 0.14
CA HIS A 478 -7.02 10.53 1.16
C HIS A 478 -8.16 11.49 1.49
N ASN A 479 -8.44 11.68 2.77
CA ASN A 479 -9.60 12.45 3.24
C ASN A 479 -9.22 13.75 3.96
N SER A 480 -7.98 14.21 3.87
CA SER A 480 -7.53 15.45 4.53
C SER A 480 -7.37 16.60 3.53
N ASN A 481 -7.66 17.80 3.96
CA ASN A 481 -7.46 19.03 3.16
C ASN A 481 -6.00 19.51 3.14
N THR A 482 -5.11 18.85 3.87
CA THR A 482 -3.69 19.17 3.95
C THR A 482 -2.87 18.00 3.41
N ASN A 483 -1.96 18.26 2.48
CA ASN A 483 -1.10 17.27 1.82
C ASN A 483 -1.87 16.20 1.03
N ASN A 484 -1.84 16.29 -0.27
CA ASN A 484 -2.60 15.41 -1.17
C ASN A 484 -1.75 14.22 -1.64
N ILE A 485 -2.41 13.16 -2.09
CA ILE A 485 -1.76 12.14 -2.92
C ILE A 485 -1.60 12.72 -4.33
N ARG A 486 -0.40 12.65 -4.88
CA ARG A 486 -0.08 13.11 -6.24
C ARG A 486 0.60 12.00 -7.04
N LEU A 487 0.09 11.77 -8.23
CA LEU A 487 0.62 10.80 -9.20
C LEU A 487 1.00 11.59 -10.45
N ILE A 488 2.26 11.58 -10.83
CA ILE A 488 2.78 12.43 -11.91
C ILE A 488 3.58 11.56 -12.87
N ASP A 489 3.26 11.64 -14.18
CA ASP A 489 3.99 10.95 -15.25
C ASP A 489 4.06 9.43 -15.06
N ILE A 490 2.93 8.80 -14.73
CA ILE A 490 2.84 7.34 -14.46
C ILE A 490 1.92 6.68 -15.47
N THR A 491 2.35 5.54 -16.01
CA THR A 491 1.52 4.63 -16.80
C THR A 491 0.88 3.57 -15.90
N LEU A 492 -0.43 3.42 -16.00
CA LEU A 492 -1.24 2.41 -15.31
C LEU A 492 -1.80 1.45 -16.36
N GLN A 493 -1.37 0.20 -16.37
CA GLN A 493 -1.75 -0.73 -17.44
C GLN A 493 -2.06 -2.15 -16.97
N ASN A 494 -2.76 -2.90 -17.84
CA ASN A 494 -3.06 -4.31 -17.65
C ASN A 494 -3.80 -4.59 -16.32
N GLY A 495 -4.66 -3.66 -15.88
CA GLY A 495 -5.51 -3.86 -14.72
C GLY A 495 -6.69 -4.77 -15.05
N TYR A 496 -7.09 -5.62 -14.10
CA TYR A 496 -8.31 -6.40 -14.18
C TYR A 496 -9.14 -6.29 -12.90
N SER A 497 -10.44 -6.06 -13.05
CA SER A 497 -11.38 -6.04 -11.92
C SER A 497 -12.69 -6.73 -12.28
N PRO A 498 -13.08 -7.82 -11.62
CA PRO A 498 -14.34 -8.52 -11.92
C PRO A 498 -15.56 -7.74 -11.44
N THR A 499 -15.48 -7.00 -10.34
CA THR A 499 -16.65 -6.38 -9.70
C THR A 499 -16.49 -4.88 -9.41
N GLY A 500 -15.29 -4.34 -9.49
CA GLY A 500 -14.98 -2.96 -9.11
C GLY A 500 -14.29 -2.16 -10.22
N SER A 501 -13.43 -1.25 -9.82
CA SER A 501 -12.64 -0.42 -10.73
C SER A 501 -11.18 -0.86 -10.74
N CYS A 502 -10.55 -0.82 -11.91
CA CYS A 502 -9.10 -1.10 -12.01
C CYS A 502 -8.27 -0.06 -11.28
N ILE A 503 -8.73 1.18 -11.26
CA ILE A 503 -8.08 2.33 -10.62
C ILE A 503 -9.13 3.11 -9.85
N THR A 504 -8.90 3.31 -8.56
CA THR A 504 -9.78 4.11 -7.69
C THR A 504 -8.99 5.25 -7.06
N LEU A 505 -9.41 6.48 -7.37
CA LEU A 505 -8.90 7.71 -6.79
C LEU A 505 -10.03 8.37 -5.99
N ASN A 506 -9.86 8.47 -4.66
CA ASN A 506 -10.92 8.91 -3.76
C ASN A 506 -10.38 9.94 -2.75
N GLY A 507 -11.05 11.10 -2.66
CA GLY A 507 -10.75 12.16 -1.70
C GLY A 507 -9.40 12.85 -1.96
N GLN A 508 -9.41 14.01 -2.62
CA GLN A 508 -8.25 14.88 -2.82
C GLN A 508 -7.01 14.23 -3.49
N VAL A 509 -7.21 13.20 -4.30
CA VAL A 509 -6.14 12.58 -5.11
C VAL A 509 -5.98 13.33 -6.43
N GLN A 510 -4.73 13.58 -6.84
CA GLN A 510 -4.39 14.28 -8.07
C GLN A 510 -3.55 13.40 -8.99
N GLY A 511 -4.02 13.21 -10.21
CA GLY A 511 -3.28 12.54 -11.28
C GLY A 511 -2.94 13.51 -12.40
N ASP A 512 -1.67 13.69 -12.68
CA ASP A 512 -1.18 14.57 -13.74
C ASP A 512 -0.35 13.77 -14.74
N TYR A 513 -0.64 13.90 -16.05
CA TYR A 513 0.07 13.17 -17.11
C TYR A 513 0.05 11.64 -16.94
N LEU A 514 -1.09 11.10 -16.53
CA LEU A 514 -1.28 9.65 -16.45
C LEU A 514 -1.56 9.06 -17.82
N VAL A 515 -1.06 7.84 -18.06
CA VAL A 515 -1.49 7.01 -19.19
C VAL A 515 -2.20 5.78 -18.61
N VAL A 516 -3.49 5.62 -18.93
CA VAL A 516 -4.29 4.48 -18.47
C VAL A 516 -4.66 3.61 -19.68
N ARG A 517 -4.13 2.41 -19.75
CA ARG A 517 -4.30 1.58 -20.95
C ARG A 517 -4.40 0.08 -20.69
N ASN A 518 -5.04 -0.62 -21.63
CA ASN A 518 -5.14 -2.10 -21.63
C ASN A 518 -5.74 -2.68 -20.34
N CYS A 519 -6.65 -1.94 -19.70
CA CYS A 519 -7.33 -2.39 -18.49
C CYS A 519 -8.71 -2.97 -18.84
N GLN A 520 -9.17 -3.92 -18.03
CA GLN A 520 -10.48 -4.55 -18.19
C GLN A 520 -11.25 -4.57 -16.86
N SER A 521 -12.56 -4.28 -16.92
CA SER A 521 -13.48 -4.52 -15.81
C SER A 521 -14.75 -5.18 -16.33
N ASP A 522 -15.24 -6.20 -15.62
CA ASP A 522 -16.42 -6.95 -16.09
C ASP A 522 -17.73 -6.25 -15.71
N SER A 523 -17.79 -5.58 -14.57
CA SER A 523 -19.02 -4.93 -14.09
C SER A 523 -18.84 -3.51 -13.52
N GLY A 524 -17.62 -3.01 -13.43
CA GLY A 524 -17.31 -1.72 -12.84
C GLY A 524 -16.81 -0.67 -13.84
N SER A 525 -15.79 0.08 -13.46
CA SER A 525 -15.15 1.08 -14.31
C SER A 525 -13.65 0.84 -14.41
N ILE A 526 -13.01 1.45 -15.42
CA ILE A 526 -11.55 1.45 -15.46
C ILE A 526 -11.02 2.45 -14.42
N LEU A 527 -11.49 3.69 -14.50
CA LEU A 527 -11.08 4.77 -13.61
C LEU A 527 -12.28 5.32 -12.84
N ASN A 528 -12.22 5.26 -11.53
CA ASN A 528 -13.21 5.86 -10.63
C ASN A 528 -12.62 7.07 -9.92
N LEU A 529 -13.19 8.24 -10.16
CA LEU A 529 -12.81 9.52 -9.57
C LEU A 529 -13.89 9.99 -8.61
N SER A 530 -13.62 9.94 -7.31
CA SER A 530 -14.50 10.48 -6.28
C SER A 530 -13.77 11.56 -5.51
N ASP A 531 -14.27 12.80 -5.54
CA ASP A 531 -13.62 13.98 -4.96
C ASP A 531 -12.11 14.10 -5.32
N SER A 532 -11.79 13.72 -6.56
CA SER A 532 -10.42 13.60 -7.05
C SER A 532 -10.30 14.24 -8.44
N ARG A 533 -9.06 14.49 -8.89
CA ARG A 533 -8.86 15.10 -10.19
C ARG A 533 -7.78 14.38 -11.01
N VAL A 534 -8.05 14.26 -12.31
CA VAL A 534 -7.08 13.82 -13.33
C VAL A 534 -7.00 14.88 -14.41
N ARG A 535 -5.79 15.20 -14.84
CA ARG A 535 -5.58 16.18 -15.89
C ARG A 535 -4.40 15.83 -16.78
N MET A 536 -4.43 16.36 -18.03
CA MET A 536 -3.37 16.17 -19.02
C MET A 536 -2.99 14.68 -19.18
N SER A 537 -4.01 13.81 -19.24
CA SER A 537 -3.85 12.38 -19.20
C SER A 537 -4.45 11.70 -20.42
N ILE A 538 -3.95 10.51 -20.75
CA ILE A 538 -4.43 9.69 -21.86
C ILE A 538 -5.08 8.42 -21.30
N ILE A 539 -6.31 8.12 -21.73
CA ILE A 539 -7.07 6.95 -21.31
C ILE A 539 -7.49 6.20 -22.55
N GLU A 540 -6.79 5.14 -22.90
CA GLU A 540 -6.97 4.45 -24.18
C GLU A 540 -6.89 2.94 -24.09
N GLY A 541 -7.54 2.24 -25.03
CA GLY A 541 -7.41 0.79 -25.18
C GLY A 541 -7.98 -0.02 -24.04
N ASN A 542 -8.96 0.51 -23.30
CA ASN A 542 -9.55 -0.15 -22.14
C ASN A 542 -10.92 -0.73 -22.48
N GLN A 543 -11.35 -1.74 -21.72
CA GLN A 543 -12.65 -2.39 -21.89
C GLN A 543 -13.40 -2.51 -20.57
N ALA A 544 -14.59 -1.90 -20.48
CA ALA A 544 -15.43 -1.99 -19.27
C ALA A 544 -16.86 -1.49 -19.58
N PRO A 545 -17.85 -1.78 -18.73
CA PRO A 545 -19.15 -1.09 -18.81
C PRO A 545 -19.02 0.44 -18.74
N THR A 546 -18.08 0.94 -17.97
CA THR A 546 -17.75 2.36 -17.88
C THR A 546 -16.23 2.57 -17.93
N ILE A 547 -15.76 3.52 -18.76
CA ILE A 547 -14.32 3.83 -18.75
C ILE A 547 -13.99 4.74 -17.56
N CYS A 548 -14.59 5.93 -17.49
CA CYS A 548 -14.39 6.83 -16.36
C CYS A 548 -15.72 7.12 -15.65
N GLN A 549 -15.79 6.84 -14.37
CA GLN A 549 -16.87 7.25 -13.49
C GLN A 549 -16.41 8.43 -12.64
N LEU A 550 -17.16 9.53 -12.65
CA LEU A 550 -16.88 10.75 -11.90
C LEU A 550 -18.01 11.02 -10.91
N GLU A 551 -17.66 11.25 -9.64
CA GLU A 551 -18.54 11.70 -8.58
C GLU A 551 -17.81 12.77 -7.75
N ASP A 552 -18.24 14.02 -7.86
CA ASP A 552 -17.45 15.19 -7.42
C ASP A 552 -16.05 15.24 -8.04
N GLY A 553 -15.82 14.45 -9.09
CA GLY A 553 -14.56 14.25 -9.76
C GLY A 553 -14.30 15.26 -10.88
N THR A 554 -13.03 15.49 -11.20
CA THR A 554 -12.64 16.39 -12.29
C THR A 554 -11.73 15.68 -13.28
N LEU A 555 -12.07 15.72 -14.56
CA LEU A 555 -11.22 15.34 -15.69
C LEU A 555 -10.97 16.59 -16.56
N ARG A 556 -9.68 16.91 -16.80
CA ARG A 556 -9.31 18.13 -17.54
C ARG A 556 -8.19 17.87 -18.53
N GLN A 557 -8.27 18.55 -19.67
CA GLN A 557 -7.20 18.56 -20.68
C GLN A 557 -6.70 17.14 -21.01
N SER A 558 -7.65 16.20 -21.09
CA SER A 558 -7.33 14.78 -21.21
C SER A 558 -7.92 14.20 -22.49
N LEU A 559 -7.25 13.20 -23.03
CA LEU A 559 -7.66 12.44 -24.19
C LEU A 559 -8.23 11.08 -23.75
N VAL A 560 -9.49 10.82 -24.08
CA VAL A 560 -10.17 9.55 -23.82
C VAL A 560 -10.54 8.93 -25.16
N ASN A 561 -9.76 7.98 -25.62
CA ASN A 561 -9.88 7.46 -26.98
C ASN A 561 -9.72 5.95 -27.11
N ASN A 562 -10.31 5.39 -28.15
CA ASN A 562 -10.16 3.97 -28.52
C ASN A 562 -10.49 2.97 -27.41
N ASN A 563 -11.43 3.32 -26.53
CA ASN A 563 -11.94 2.40 -25.51
C ASN A 563 -13.21 1.70 -25.98
N ASN A 564 -13.51 0.56 -25.37
CA ASN A 564 -14.72 -0.23 -25.59
C ASN A 564 -15.58 -0.22 -24.31
N ALA A 565 -16.77 0.41 -24.38
CA ALA A 565 -17.63 0.59 -23.23
C ALA A 565 -19.11 0.71 -23.61
N GLU A 566 -20.02 0.51 -22.65
CA GLU A 566 -21.40 0.97 -22.77
C GLU A 566 -21.46 2.50 -22.61
N CYS A 567 -20.64 3.05 -21.71
CA CYS A 567 -20.52 4.45 -21.42
C CYS A 567 -19.07 4.85 -21.18
N VAL A 568 -18.53 5.80 -21.96
CA VAL A 568 -17.15 6.23 -21.81
C VAL A 568 -16.98 7.11 -20.56
N LEU A 569 -17.77 8.19 -20.43
CA LEU A 569 -17.79 9.04 -19.25
C LEU A 569 -19.14 8.98 -18.55
N ARG A 570 -19.20 8.48 -17.34
CA ARG A 570 -20.39 8.48 -16.48
C ARG A 570 -20.27 9.57 -15.44
N LEU A 571 -21.06 10.65 -15.60
CA LEU A 571 -21.03 11.81 -14.72
C LEU A 571 -22.13 11.72 -13.67
N LYS A 572 -21.74 11.57 -12.41
CA LYS A 572 -22.58 11.66 -11.21
C LYS A 572 -22.54 13.09 -10.65
N ALA A 573 -22.80 13.28 -9.38
CA ALA A 573 -22.92 14.61 -8.76
C ALA A 573 -21.69 15.51 -8.98
N ARG A 574 -21.93 16.79 -9.30
CA ARG A 574 -20.95 17.91 -9.35
C ARG A 574 -19.65 17.61 -10.12
N SER A 575 -19.70 16.67 -11.05
CA SER A 575 -18.54 16.29 -11.84
C SER A 575 -18.16 17.36 -12.85
N ARG A 576 -16.87 17.48 -13.15
CA ARG A 576 -16.35 18.48 -14.09
C ARG A 576 -15.52 17.79 -15.18
N VAL A 577 -15.85 18.06 -16.43
CA VAL A 577 -15.03 17.68 -17.59
C VAL A 577 -14.76 18.94 -18.42
N VAL A 578 -13.50 19.27 -18.59
CA VAL A 578 -13.11 20.55 -19.18
C VAL A 578 -11.92 20.36 -20.12
N ASN A 579 -11.98 21.00 -21.29
CA ASN A 579 -10.90 21.01 -22.29
C ASN A 579 -10.41 19.58 -22.61
N SER A 580 -11.31 18.64 -22.87
CA SER A 580 -10.96 17.22 -23.07
C SER A 580 -11.55 16.70 -24.38
N ASP A 581 -10.88 15.72 -24.98
CA ASP A 581 -11.34 14.99 -26.16
C ASP A 581 -11.87 13.61 -25.79
N ILE A 582 -13.10 13.33 -26.11
CA ILE A 582 -13.76 12.02 -25.93
C ILE A 582 -14.07 11.49 -27.33
N VAL A 583 -13.12 10.78 -27.91
CA VAL A 583 -13.12 10.53 -29.34
C VAL A 583 -12.82 9.06 -29.68
N SER A 584 -13.44 8.60 -30.76
CA SER A 584 -13.18 7.28 -31.36
C SER A 584 -13.36 6.11 -30.40
N ASN A 585 -14.31 6.20 -29.45
CA ASN A 585 -14.66 5.09 -28.55
C ASN A 585 -15.89 4.34 -29.09
N THR A 586 -16.08 3.08 -28.71
CA THR A 586 -17.39 2.43 -28.78
C THR A 586 -18.23 2.78 -27.56
N GLY A 587 -19.55 2.86 -27.74
CA GLY A 587 -20.53 3.19 -26.71
C GLY A 587 -20.90 4.68 -26.65
N THR A 588 -21.58 5.06 -25.56
CA THR A 588 -21.99 6.44 -25.33
C THR A 588 -20.82 7.28 -24.83
N GLY A 589 -20.46 8.35 -25.53
CA GLY A 589 -19.34 9.22 -25.13
C GLY A 589 -19.52 9.80 -23.73
N VAL A 590 -20.68 10.41 -23.44
CA VAL A 590 -20.95 11.00 -22.12
C VAL A 590 -22.36 10.67 -21.65
N ALA A 591 -22.50 10.20 -20.40
CA ALA A 591 -23.80 9.96 -19.77
C ALA A 591 -23.92 10.73 -18.45
N PHE A 592 -24.97 11.56 -18.37
CA PHE A 592 -25.30 12.35 -17.18
C PHE A 592 -26.29 11.59 -16.30
N HIS A 593 -25.86 11.23 -15.08
CA HIS A 593 -26.70 10.53 -14.10
C HIS A 593 -27.11 11.41 -12.92
N HIS A 594 -26.68 12.66 -12.87
CA HIS A 594 -27.01 13.62 -11.82
C HIS A 594 -26.94 15.06 -12.35
N LYS A 595 -27.55 16.00 -11.60
CA LYS A 595 -27.56 17.44 -11.86
C LYS A 595 -26.24 18.10 -11.43
N ARG A 596 -26.04 19.38 -11.81
CA ARG A 596 -24.92 20.23 -11.38
C ARG A 596 -23.55 19.77 -11.87
N ASN A 597 -23.48 19.22 -13.07
CA ASN A 597 -22.21 18.90 -13.71
C ASN A 597 -21.70 20.10 -14.52
N THR A 598 -20.40 20.15 -14.79
CA THR A 598 -19.76 21.13 -15.66
C THR A 598 -19.10 20.41 -16.83
N PHE A 599 -19.48 20.73 -18.04
CA PHE A 599 -18.96 20.15 -19.27
C PHE A 599 -18.68 21.27 -20.28
N ILE A 600 -17.41 21.75 -20.37
CA ILE A 600 -17.02 22.96 -21.06
C ILE A 600 -15.78 22.76 -21.90
N ASN A 601 -15.73 23.33 -23.12
CA ASN A 601 -14.61 23.28 -24.04
C ASN A 601 -14.19 21.89 -24.49
N ASN A 602 -15.08 20.91 -24.49
CA ASN A 602 -14.77 19.53 -24.85
C ASN A 602 -15.11 19.23 -26.31
N ILE A 603 -14.44 18.26 -26.90
CA ILE A 603 -14.80 17.63 -28.17
C ILE A 603 -15.34 16.22 -27.89
N VAL A 604 -16.57 15.92 -28.34
CA VAL A 604 -17.16 14.58 -28.28
C VAL A 604 -17.49 14.16 -29.70
N TRP A 605 -16.65 13.30 -30.26
CA TRP A 605 -16.72 12.98 -31.66
C TRP A 605 -16.36 11.51 -31.97
N ASN A 606 -17.00 10.96 -33.01
CA ASN A 606 -16.74 9.59 -33.47
C ASN A 606 -16.91 8.51 -32.38
N ASN A 607 -17.92 8.68 -31.51
CA ASN A 607 -18.40 7.65 -30.58
C ASN A 607 -19.71 7.07 -31.15
N ASP A 608 -20.21 5.91 -30.62
CA ASP A 608 -21.49 5.34 -31.10
C ASP A 608 -22.67 6.25 -30.80
N THR A 609 -22.64 6.93 -29.67
CA THR A 609 -23.60 7.99 -29.30
C THR A 609 -22.84 9.11 -28.61
N THR A 610 -23.10 10.37 -28.97
CA THR A 610 -22.41 11.54 -28.41
C THR A 610 -22.69 11.69 -26.92
N MET A 611 -23.93 11.84 -26.53
CA MET A 611 -24.36 12.08 -25.13
C MET A 611 -25.73 11.45 -24.83
N ARG A 612 -25.95 11.10 -23.55
CA ARG A 612 -27.24 10.70 -22.98
C ARG A 612 -27.43 11.38 -21.63
N SER A 613 -28.69 11.71 -21.31
CA SER A 613 -29.05 12.15 -19.97
C SER A 613 -30.14 11.26 -19.39
N TYR A 614 -29.93 10.83 -18.15
CA TYR A 614 -30.87 10.01 -17.38
C TYR A 614 -31.65 10.85 -16.34
N VAL A 615 -31.39 12.16 -16.28
CA VAL A 615 -32.03 13.12 -15.36
C VAL A 615 -32.27 14.44 -16.09
N GLU A 616 -33.19 15.25 -15.59
CA GLU A 616 -33.30 16.64 -16.03
C GLU A 616 -32.00 17.39 -15.69
N LEU A 617 -31.38 18.02 -16.66
CA LEU A 617 -30.08 18.72 -16.52
C LEU A 617 -30.24 20.12 -15.92
N LEU A 618 -31.00 20.26 -14.83
CA LEU A 618 -31.07 21.52 -14.08
C LEU A 618 -29.67 21.85 -13.48
N ASP A 619 -29.25 23.10 -13.62
CA ASP A 619 -27.97 23.61 -13.13
C ASP A 619 -26.73 22.87 -13.70
N THR A 620 -26.84 22.16 -14.83
CA THR A 620 -25.71 21.57 -15.55
C THR A 620 -25.25 22.53 -16.64
N ALA A 621 -23.98 22.91 -16.62
CA ALA A 621 -23.38 23.77 -17.63
C ALA A 621 -22.75 22.92 -18.74
N ILE A 622 -23.36 22.84 -19.93
CA ILE A 622 -22.79 22.24 -21.14
C ILE A 622 -22.61 23.38 -22.15
N ARG A 623 -21.37 23.86 -22.33
CA ARG A 623 -21.08 25.08 -23.10
C ARG A 623 -19.80 24.97 -23.89
N TYR A 624 -19.73 25.67 -25.03
CA TYR A 624 -18.52 25.74 -25.85
C TYR A 624 -17.94 24.34 -26.13
N CYS A 625 -18.79 23.42 -26.59
CA CYS A 625 -18.36 22.04 -26.89
C CYS A 625 -18.52 21.77 -28.38
N GLY A 626 -17.60 20.99 -28.95
CA GLY A 626 -17.72 20.40 -30.27
C GLY A 626 -18.44 19.04 -30.18
N LEU A 627 -19.64 18.92 -30.76
CA LEU A 627 -20.52 17.76 -30.68
C LEU A 627 -20.96 17.26 -32.03
N GLU A 628 -20.94 15.96 -32.28
CA GLU A 628 -21.34 15.32 -33.54
C GLU A 628 -22.84 15.28 -33.74
N SER A 629 -23.64 15.29 -32.68
CA SER A 629 -25.12 15.24 -32.82
C SER A 629 -25.79 16.32 -31.99
N ASP A 630 -27.02 16.74 -32.47
CA ASP A 630 -27.89 17.63 -31.74
C ASP A 630 -28.32 16.96 -30.43
N THR A 631 -28.11 17.61 -29.31
CA THR A 631 -28.60 17.22 -28.02
C THR A 631 -29.54 18.34 -27.51
N ALA A 632 -30.73 18.00 -27.10
CA ALA A 632 -31.78 18.95 -26.68
C ALA A 632 -31.40 19.74 -25.38
N PHE A 633 -30.23 19.54 -24.82
CA PHE A 633 -29.81 20.09 -23.52
C PHE A 633 -28.54 20.96 -23.60
N VAL A 634 -28.11 21.32 -24.80
CA VAL A 634 -26.91 22.18 -24.99
C VAL A 634 -27.37 23.60 -25.31
N ASP A 635 -26.66 24.58 -24.75
CA ASP A 635 -26.97 25.99 -25.07
C ASP A 635 -26.48 26.40 -26.47
N SER A 636 -26.70 27.64 -26.87
CA SER A 636 -26.35 28.15 -28.21
C SER A 636 -24.85 28.31 -28.44
N THR A 637 -24.01 28.01 -27.49
CA THR A 637 -22.51 28.18 -27.59
C THR A 637 -21.78 26.94 -28.13
N TRP A 638 -22.48 25.85 -28.41
CA TRP A 638 -21.86 24.65 -28.95
C TRP A 638 -21.57 24.72 -30.45
N VAL A 639 -20.58 23.95 -30.86
CA VAL A 639 -20.17 23.81 -32.26
C VAL A 639 -20.64 22.46 -32.78
N ARG A 640 -21.44 22.47 -33.85
CA ARG A 640 -21.87 21.23 -34.48
C ARG A 640 -20.74 20.64 -35.32
N LEU A 641 -20.33 19.41 -35.01
CA LEU A 641 -19.33 18.68 -35.77
C LEU A 641 -20.00 17.71 -36.76
N SER A 642 -19.46 17.65 -37.98
CA SER A 642 -19.82 16.60 -38.93
C SER A 642 -19.19 15.27 -38.45
N SER A 643 -19.78 14.14 -38.85
CA SER A 643 -19.18 12.81 -38.68
C SER A 643 -17.95 12.60 -39.58
N ASN A 644 -17.79 13.41 -40.61
CA ASN A 644 -16.59 13.46 -41.44
C ASN A 644 -15.54 14.36 -40.74
N ASN A 645 -14.30 13.86 -40.61
CA ASN A 645 -13.25 14.64 -39.99
C ASN A 645 -12.90 15.94 -40.70
N GLU A 646 -13.01 16.02 -42.03
CA GLU A 646 -12.71 17.24 -42.80
C GLU A 646 -13.67 18.39 -42.51
N ASP A 647 -14.98 18.08 -42.35
CA ASP A 647 -16.02 19.04 -42.02
C ASP A 647 -16.37 19.05 -40.52
N GLY A 648 -15.70 18.21 -39.72
CA GLY A 648 -15.83 18.05 -38.28
C GLY A 648 -14.69 18.72 -37.55
N PRO A 649 -14.04 18.00 -36.61
CA PRO A 649 -12.96 18.57 -35.79
C PRO A 649 -11.66 18.80 -36.55
N ARG A 650 -11.48 18.22 -37.74
CA ARG A 650 -10.25 18.30 -38.53
C ARG A 650 -9.01 17.92 -37.74
N PHE A 651 -9.04 16.78 -37.10
CA PHE A 651 -7.84 16.19 -36.48
C PHE A 651 -6.80 15.82 -37.57
N ILE A 652 -5.51 15.90 -37.22
CA ILE A 652 -4.42 15.56 -38.15
C ILE A 652 -4.59 14.13 -38.64
N GLN A 653 -4.91 13.19 -37.74
CA GLN A 653 -5.16 11.80 -38.10
C GLN A 653 -6.09 11.12 -37.08
N THR A 654 -7.07 10.36 -37.59
CA THR A 654 -8.00 9.60 -36.75
C THR A 654 -7.88 8.12 -37.05
N GLY A 655 -7.93 7.28 -36.01
CA GLY A 655 -8.00 5.82 -36.16
C GLY A 655 -9.45 5.32 -36.23
N ASN A 656 -9.64 4.00 -36.36
CA ASN A 656 -10.92 3.37 -36.17
C ASN A 656 -11.44 3.51 -34.75
N ARG A 657 -12.75 3.27 -34.54
CA ARG A 657 -13.36 3.30 -33.19
C ARG A 657 -12.94 2.11 -32.32
N GLY A 658 -12.92 2.33 -31.02
CA GLY A 658 -12.72 1.33 -29.99
C GLY A 658 -11.38 0.60 -30.14
N LEU A 659 -11.29 -0.61 -29.61
CA LEU A 659 -10.06 -1.40 -29.61
C LEU A 659 -9.54 -1.72 -31.03
N ALA A 660 -10.40 -1.71 -32.05
CA ALA A 660 -9.99 -1.92 -33.43
C ALA A 660 -9.04 -0.82 -33.94
N GLY A 661 -9.17 0.41 -33.44
CA GLY A 661 -8.31 1.54 -33.80
C GLY A 661 -7.13 1.75 -32.86
N LEU A 662 -6.92 0.89 -31.86
CA LEU A 662 -5.87 1.13 -30.85
C LEU A 662 -4.46 1.26 -31.45
N ASN A 663 -4.15 0.45 -32.46
CA ASN A 663 -2.85 0.44 -33.12
C ASN A 663 -2.82 1.28 -34.43
N ASP A 664 -3.93 1.94 -34.78
CA ASP A 664 -3.96 2.82 -35.94
C ASP A 664 -3.10 4.06 -35.68
N PRO A 665 -2.43 4.61 -36.70
CA PRO A 665 -1.82 5.93 -36.59
C PRO A 665 -2.91 6.96 -36.26
N LYS A 666 -2.68 7.76 -35.22
CA LYS A 666 -3.64 8.76 -34.75
C LYS A 666 -2.95 9.99 -34.17
N ASP A 667 -3.52 11.14 -34.47
CA ASP A 667 -3.07 12.44 -33.95
C ASP A 667 -4.29 13.35 -33.83
N TYR A 668 -4.77 13.55 -32.63
CA TYR A 668 -5.96 14.35 -32.34
C TYR A 668 -5.67 15.85 -32.18
N ARG A 669 -4.52 16.34 -32.56
CA ARG A 669 -4.27 17.77 -32.68
C ARG A 669 -5.08 18.34 -33.86
N LEU A 670 -5.53 19.59 -33.72
CA LEU A 670 -6.35 20.25 -34.70
C LEU A 670 -5.52 20.74 -35.90
N GLN A 671 -6.01 20.51 -37.12
CA GLN A 671 -5.43 21.09 -38.32
C GLN A 671 -5.96 22.51 -38.58
N ARG A 672 -5.19 23.31 -39.34
CA ARG A 672 -5.59 24.64 -39.78
C ARG A 672 -6.96 24.59 -40.48
N GLY A 673 -7.84 25.55 -40.09
CA GLY A 673 -9.20 25.61 -40.58
C GLY A 673 -10.20 24.71 -39.86
N SER A 674 -9.80 24.05 -38.77
CA SER A 674 -10.75 23.39 -37.87
C SER A 674 -11.69 24.42 -37.24
N ILE A 675 -12.99 24.09 -37.19
CA ILE A 675 -14.00 24.90 -36.51
C ILE A 675 -13.88 24.86 -34.99
N CYS A 676 -13.04 23.97 -34.45
CA CYS A 676 -12.74 23.85 -33.02
C CYS A 676 -11.63 24.82 -32.57
N ILE A 677 -10.87 25.42 -33.49
CA ILE A 677 -9.82 26.41 -33.20
C ILE A 677 -10.46 27.69 -32.69
N ASN A 678 -9.97 28.20 -31.55
CA ASN A 678 -10.43 29.45 -30.93
C ASN A 678 -11.93 29.46 -30.58
N ALA A 679 -12.59 28.32 -30.53
CA ALA A 679 -14.02 28.19 -30.26
C ALA A 679 -14.35 27.99 -28.77
N GLY A 680 -13.37 27.85 -27.91
CA GLY A 680 -13.52 27.66 -26.47
C GLY A 680 -13.63 28.95 -25.68
N THR A 681 -14.06 28.86 -24.45
CA THR A 681 -14.14 29.99 -23.51
C THR A 681 -13.02 29.94 -22.49
N ARG A 682 -12.54 31.10 -22.08
CA ARG A 682 -11.50 31.24 -21.06
C ARG A 682 -12.06 30.86 -19.70
N LEU A 683 -11.38 29.94 -19.04
CA LEU A 683 -11.63 29.60 -17.64
C LEU A 683 -10.43 30.02 -16.81
N PRO A 684 -10.60 30.54 -15.59
CA PRO A 684 -9.48 31.00 -14.76
C PRO A 684 -8.37 29.95 -14.61
N GLU A 685 -8.76 28.71 -14.45
CA GLU A 685 -7.87 27.57 -14.31
C GLU A 685 -7.16 27.16 -15.63
N SER A 686 -7.73 27.48 -16.79
CA SER A 686 -7.14 27.14 -18.11
C SER A 686 -6.02 28.07 -18.52
N ILE A 687 -5.86 29.21 -17.88
CA ILE A 687 -4.89 30.24 -18.25
C ILE A 687 -3.49 29.85 -17.76
N LEU A 688 -3.40 29.15 -16.64
CA LEU A 688 -2.14 28.79 -15.98
C LEU A 688 -1.62 27.41 -16.35
N ASP A 689 -2.47 26.56 -16.92
CA ASP A 689 -2.11 25.18 -17.27
C ASP A 689 -1.65 25.09 -18.74
N GLY A 690 -0.72 24.19 -19.02
CA GLY A 690 -0.40 23.76 -20.38
C GLY A 690 -1.52 22.88 -20.97
N ASP A 691 -1.42 22.56 -22.23
CA ASP A 691 -2.23 21.52 -22.90
C ASP A 691 -1.61 20.13 -22.70
N LEU A 692 -2.14 19.11 -23.36
CA LEU A 692 -1.63 17.73 -23.25
C LEU A 692 -0.19 17.57 -23.80
N ASP A 693 0.26 18.49 -24.67
CA ASP A 693 1.63 18.56 -25.18
C ASP A 693 2.53 19.57 -24.45
N HIS A 694 2.12 20.04 -23.26
CA HIS A 694 2.81 21.09 -22.47
C HIS A 694 2.89 22.47 -23.15
N SER A 695 2.11 22.70 -24.20
CA SER A 695 2.02 24.01 -24.85
C SER A 695 1.15 24.97 -24.04
N ILE A 696 1.36 26.28 -24.21
CA ILE A 696 0.54 27.31 -23.55
C ILE A 696 -0.92 27.21 -24.04
N ARG A 697 -1.85 27.00 -23.10
CA ARG A 697 -3.26 26.77 -23.41
C ARG A 697 -4.02 28.00 -23.90
N CYS A 698 -3.69 29.18 -23.44
CA CYS A 698 -4.38 30.40 -23.81
C CYS A 698 -3.43 31.30 -24.65
N ARG A 699 -3.70 31.40 -25.94
CA ARG A 699 -2.94 32.24 -26.84
C ARG A 699 -3.72 33.46 -27.25
N GLU A 700 -3.16 34.65 -27.11
CA GLU A 700 -3.79 35.93 -27.51
C GLU A 700 -5.24 36.12 -26.96
N GLY A 701 -5.57 35.39 -25.90
CA GLY A 701 -6.90 35.45 -25.28
C GLY A 701 -7.92 34.43 -25.79
N TYR A 702 -7.54 33.55 -26.69
CA TYR A 702 -8.36 32.50 -27.24
C TYR A 702 -7.95 31.11 -26.73
N ILE A 703 -8.89 30.18 -26.79
CA ILE A 703 -8.69 28.77 -26.39
C ILE A 703 -9.34 27.87 -27.42
N ASP A 704 -8.66 26.82 -27.82
CA ASP A 704 -9.24 25.79 -28.68
C ASP A 704 -10.16 24.84 -27.86
N LEU A 705 -11.08 24.19 -28.54
CA LEU A 705 -11.82 23.06 -27.95
C LEU A 705 -10.91 21.84 -27.84
N GLY A 706 -11.19 20.99 -26.84
CA GLY A 706 -10.46 19.74 -26.64
C GLY A 706 -9.19 19.88 -25.79
N CYS A 707 -8.31 18.87 -25.82
CA CYS A 707 -7.16 18.76 -24.94
C CYS A 707 -5.85 19.33 -25.51
N TYR A 708 -5.83 19.70 -26.78
CA TYR A 708 -4.69 20.31 -27.45
C TYR A 708 -4.95 21.76 -27.82
N GLU A 709 -3.90 22.57 -27.88
CA GLU A 709 -3.93 23.94 -28.32
C GLU A 709 -3.15 24.10 -29.64
N SER A 710 -3.77 24.62 -30.66
CA SER A 710 -3.12 24.83 -31.93
C SER A 710 -2.17 26.01 -31.92
N ASN A 711 -1.14 25.97 -32.75
CA ASN A 711 -0.17 27.07 -32.94
C ASN A 711 -0.57 28.00 -34.08
N TYR A 712 -1.79 27.86 -34.60
CA TYR A 712 -2.23 28.68 -35.69
C TYR A 712 -2.57 30.08 -35.18
N PRO A 713 -1.96 31.16 -35.79
CA PRO A 713 -2.32 32.49 -35.43
C PRO A 713 -3.82 32.71 -35.77
N VAL A 714 -4.47 33.61 -35.05
CA VAL A 714 -5.80 34.12 -35.42
C VAL A 714 -5.63 34.93 -36.73
N ASP A 715 -5.33 34.23 -37.84
CA ASP A 715 -5.36 34.83 -39.14
C ASP A 715 -6.82 34.82 -39.63
N ILE A 716 -7.36 35.97 -39.83
CA ILE A 716 -8.50 36.14 -40.74
C ILE A 716 -7.94 35.70 -42.09
N ASP A 717 -8.33 34.55 -42.59
CA ASP A 717 -7.98 34.14 -43.95
C ASP A 717 -8.19 35.32 -44.88
N LYS A 718 -7.11 35.78 -45.49
CA LYS A 718 -7.27 36.62 -46.67
C LYS A 718 -8.08 35.80 -47.65
N VAL A 719 -9.36 36.13 -47.79
CA VAL A 719 -10.10 35.64 -48.91
C VAL A 719 -9.36 36.10 -50.16
N GLU A 720 -8.65 35.20 -50.81
CA GLU A 720 -8.03 35.42 -52.10
C GLU A 720 -9.19 35.78 -53.02
N GLY A 721 -9.32 37.07 -53.35
CA GLY A 721 -10.39 37.45 -54.22
C GLY A 721 -10.70 38.92 -54.42
N SER A 722 -9.97 39.86 -53.87
CA SER A 722 -10.05 41.22 -54.37
C SER A 722 -8.69 41.92 -54.33
N ASP A 723 -8.24 42.45 -55.48
CA ASP A 723 -7.10 43.38 -55.63
C ASP A 723 -7.39 44.73 -54.95
N CYS A 724 -8.30 44.76 -53.97
CA CYS A 724 -8.74 45.97 -53.28
C CYS A 724 -7.67 46.44 -52.32
N LYS A 725 -7.15 47.65 -52.53
CA LYS A 725 -6.09 48.28 -51.73
C LYS A 725 -6.70 49.34 -50.82
N VAL A 726 -6.47 49.21 -49.50
CA VAL A 726 -6.95 50.17 -48.49
C VAL A 726 -5.74 50.91 -47.93
N TYR A 727 -5.64 52.22 -48.10
CA TYR A 727 -4.50 53.03 -47.62
C TYR A 727 -4.94 54.51 -47.38
N PRO A 728 -4.19 55.25 -46.54
CA PRO A 728 -3.15 54.72 -45.63
C PRO A 728 -3.77 53.88 -44.50
N ASN A 729 -2.98 52.88 -44.00
CA ASN A 729 -3.33 52.12 -42.79
C ASN A 729 -2.04 51.89 -42.05
N PRO A 730 -1.80 52.47 -40.87
CA PRO A 730 -2.75 53.33 -40.13
C PRO A 730 -3.09 54.66 -40.80
N PHE A 731 -4.24 55.26 -40.40
CA PHE A 731 -4.75 56.50 -40.92
C PHE A 731 -5.04 57.53 -39.82
N HIS A 732 -5.14 58.81 -40.18
CA HIS A 732 -5.55 59.91 -39.28
C HIS A 732 -6.98 60.37 -39.49
N SER A 733 -7.38 60.67 -40.74
CA SER A 733 -8.69 61.19 -41.00
C SER A 733 -9.40 60.50 -42.16
N THR A 734 -8.69 60.10 -43.20
CA THR A 734 -9.27 59.53 -44.42
C THR A 734 -8.52 58.25 -44.80
N ILE A 735 -9.25 57.33 -45.43
CA ILE A 735 -8.72 56.19 -46.15
C ILE A 735 -9.17 56.16 -47.57
N THR A 736 -8.32 55.70 -48.45
CA THR A 736 -8.61 55.47 -49.86
C THR A 736 -8.73 53.96 -50.11
N ILE A 737 -9.69 53.55 -50.83
CA ILE A 737 -9.96 52.18 -51.27
C ILE A 737 -9.85 52.18 -52.78
N ASP A 738 -8.82 51.53 -53.30
CA ASP A 738 -8.64 51.37 -54.77
C ASP A 738 -9.03 49.96 -55.22
N ASN A 739 -9.53 49.84 -56.44
CA ASN A 739 -10.05 48.57 -56.98
C ASN A 739 -11.22 47.99 -56.19
N CYS A 740 -12.08 48.85 -55.62
CA CYS A 740 -13.26 48.43 -54.91
C CYS A 740 -14.25 47.70 -55.90
N PRO A 741 -14.65 46.44 -55.61
CA PRO A 741 -15.67 45.78 -56.36
C PRO A 741 -17.00 46.54 -56.21
N ALA A 742 -17.83 46.55 -57.30
CA ALA A 742 -19.15 47.16 -57.19
C ALA A 742 -19.98 46.48 -56.07
N GLY A 743 -20.39 47.28 -55.07
CA GLY A 743 -21.10 46.79 -53.91
C GLY A 743 -21.02 47.73 -52.71
N THR A 744 -21.35 47.24 -51.52
CA THR A 744 -21.41 48.03 -50.30
C THR A 744 -20.14 47.90 -49.50
N ILE A 745 -19.56 49.03 -49.10
CA ILE A 745 -18.54 49.11 -48.06
C ILE A 745 -19.24 49.26 -46.72
N GLN A 746 -18.90 48.42 -45.77
CA GLN A 746 -19.40 48.44 -44.37
C GLN A 746 -18.24 48.56 -43.37
N LEU A 747 -18.33 49.52 -42.46
CA LEU A 747 -17.36 49.77 -41.44
C LEU A 747 -17.92 49.38 -40.08
N TYR A 748 -17.17 48.56 -39.33
CA TYR A 748 -17.57 48.06 -38.01
C TYR A 748 -16.54 48.47 -36.94
N ASP A 749 -16.99 48.68 -35.71
CA ASP A 749 -16.12 48.80 -34.54
C ASP A 749 -15.69 47.39 -34.06
N ILE A 750 -14.85 47.36 -33.01
CA ILE A 750 -14.33 46.13 -32.42
C ILE A 750 -15.39 45.27 -31.78
N THR A 751 -16.62 45.81 -31.57
CA THR A 751 -17.76 45.08 -30.99
C THR A 751 -18.66 44.47 -32.07
N GLY A 752 -18.34 44.70 -33.35
CA GLY A 752 -19.12 44.28 -34.49
C GLY A 752 -20.32 45.19 -34.81
N ARG A 753 -20.39 46.40 -34.22
CA ARG A 753 -21.44 47.36 -34.50
C ARG A 753 -21.13 48.09 -35.80
N LEU A 754 -22.07 48.12 -36.73
CA LEU A 754 -21.96 48.88 -37.98
C LEU A 754 -21.89 50.39 -37.69
N ILE A 755 -20.85 51.07 -38.18
CA ILE A 755 -20.58 52.48 -38.00
C ILE A 755 -20.95 53.27 -39.27
N LEU A 756 -20.59 52.73 -40.44
CA LEU A 756 -20.81 53.37 -41.75
C LEU A 756 -21.09 52.31 -42.80
N GLU A 757 -22.02 52.65 -43.68
CA GLU A 757 -22.33 51.88 -44.89
C GLU A 757 -22.37 52.80 -46.08
N GLN A 758 -21.64 52.47 -47.17
CA GLN A 758 -21.55 53.29 -48.39
C GLN A 758 -21.39 52.39 -49.61
N GLU A 759 -22.08 52.78 -50.72
CA GLU A 759 -21.84 52.07 -51.98
C GLU A 759 -20.51 52.47 -52.62
N CYS A 760 -19.87 51.50 -53.25
CA CYS A 760 -18.59 51.73 -53.97
C CYS A 760 -18.53 51.00 -55.31
N ALA A 761 -17.87 51.59 -56.26
CA ALA A 761 -17.45 50.95 -57.53
C ALA A 761 -16.13 51.60 -58.00
N GLY A 762 -15.04 50.83 -58.03
CA GLY A 762 -13.70 51.22 -58.49
C GLY A 762 -12.86 51.91 -57.42
N LYS A 763 -13.14 53.21 -57.10
CA LYS A 763 -12.37 53.94 -56.09
C LYS A 763 -13.30 54.67 -55.12
N ALA A 764 -13.01 54.53 -53.79
CA ALA A 764 -13.72 55.25 -52.74
C ALA A 764 -12.72 55.94 -51.79
N VAL A 765 -13.18 57.10 -51.27
CA VAL A 765 -12.46 57.78 -50.19
C VAL A 765 -13.46 57.95 -49.07
N LEU A 766 -13.13 57.40 -47.92
CA LEU A 766 -13.95 57.50 -46.69
C LEU A 766 -13.33 58.53 -45.77
N ASP A 767 -14.13 59.53 -45.39
CA ASP A 767 -13.76 60.46 -44.32
C ASP A 767 -14.19 59.83 -42.95
N LEU A 768 -13.19 59.48 -42.19
CA LEU A 768 -13.34 58.85 -40.88
C LEU A 768 -12.77 59.74 -39.75
N SER A 769 -12.71 61.09 -40.05
CA SER A 769 -12.15 62.08 -39.10
C SER A 769 -12.88 62.07 -37.77
N GLN A 770 -14.15 61.76 -37.75
CA GLN A 770 -15.00 61.76 -36.52
C GLN A 770 -14.91 60.49 -35.69
N LEU A 771 -14.19 59.45 -36.14
CA LEU A 771 -14.00 58.24 -35.35
C LEU A 771 -13.00 58.49 -34.24
N PRO A 772 -13.12 57.85 -33.09
CA PRO A 772 -12.06 57.80 -32.07
C PRO A 772 -10.85 57.03 -32.55
N GLN A 773 -9.69 57.25 -31.92
CA GLN A 773 -8.49 56.40 -32.13
C GLN A 773 -8.85 54.98 -31.79
N GLY A 774 -8.39 54.00 -32.63
CA GLY A 774 -8.68 52.57 -32.37
C GLY A 774 -8.63 51.71 -33.63
N ILE A 775 -9.09 50.49 -33.47
CA ILE A 775 -9.17 49.45 -34.50
C ILE A 775 -10.59 49.39 -35.04
N PHE A 776 -10.74 49.31 -36.37
CA PHE A 776 -12.00 49.14 -37.07
C PHE A 776 -11.83 48.05 -38.12
N TYR A 777 -12.96 47.48 -38.53
CA TYR A 777 -13.03 46.46 -39.57
C TYR A 777 -13.87 46.98 -40.76
N LEU A 778 -13.23 47.01 -41.92
CA LEU A 778 -13.84 47.45 -43.15
C LEU A 778 -14.18 46.24 -44.01
N LYS A 779 -15.46 46.01 -44.27
CA LYS A 779 -15.92 44.90 -45.12
C LYS A 779 -16.25 45.44 -46.49
N ILE A 780 -15.65 44.83 -47.54
CA ILE A 780 -15.82 45.26 -48.94
C ILE A 780 -16.02 44.02 -49.79
N GLY A 781 -17.24 43.85 -50.36
CA GLY A 781 -17.59 42.65 -51.10
C GLY A 781 -17.50 41.41 -50.26
N GLY A 782 -16.75 40.50 -50.42
CA GLY A 782 -16.54 39.31 -49.56
C GLY A 782 -15.30 39.43 -48.62
N SER A 783 -14.54 40.53 -48.67
CA SER A 783 -13.28 40.71 -47.97
C SER A 783 -13.43 41.62 -46.77
N SER A 784 -12.67 41.35 -45.70
CA SER A 784 -12.57 42.19 -44.49
C SER A 784 -11.14 42.72 -44.32
N HIS A 785 -11.01 44.03 -44.07
CA HIS A 785 -9.76 44.72 -43.88
C HIS A 785 -9.73 45.36 -42.49
N LYS A 786 -8.70 45.06 -41.70
CA LYS A 786 -8.44 45.74 -40.43
C LYS A 786 -7.80 47.10 -40.73
N ILE A 787 -8.36 48.17 -40.19
CA ILE A 787 -7.82 49.52 -40.30
C ILE A 787 -7.58 50.11 -38.92
N ILE A 788 -6.54 50.94 -38.80
CA ILE A 788 -6.10 51.46 -37.50
C ILE A 788 -6.08 52.99 -37.60
N LYS A 789 -6.83 53.67 -36.73
CA LYS A 789 -6.83 55.10 -36.59
C LYS A 789 -5.90 55.56 -35.49
N HIS A 790 -4.93 56.44 -35.83
CA HIS A 790 -4.07 57.16 -34.90
C HIS A 790 -4.64 58.49 -34.47
#